data_07da26dfe17f899de9caafdf27b149d4
#
_entry.id   07da26dfe17f899de9caafdf27b149d4
#
_cell.length_a   1.000
_cell.length_b   1.000
_cell.length_c   1.000
_cell.angle_alpha   90.00
_cell.angle_beta   90.00
_cell.angle_gamma   90.00
#
_symmetry.space_group_name_H-M   'P 1'
#
loop_
_entity.id
_entity.type
_entity.pdbx_description
1 polymer ?
#
loop_
_entity_poly.entity_id
_entity_poly.type
_entity_poly.pdbx_seq_one_letter_code
_entity_poly.pdbx_strand_id
1 'polypeptide(L)'
;MTSSPTGGRSQSDPSQTSDPSQTTQLRTLSARTGGARRIKKTLPRYDYEHYSRLAGPLTQPDPSKPYKVRYRSLLSQEPHRIRAAALLCAAPLLSLTLFVWLMQPEHWTERDYPAYDFLPALDTVMLVSIGLIEFFRCMNVISNAHATLVARDPIPVVPETGTKVAFLTSFVPGKEPIEMVTKTLEAAVKLRHRGLLHIWLLDEGNDPEVRQVCERLGVHHFSRKGVARWNQAKGPHRAKTKHGNYNAWLDAHGDDYDYFASVDTDHVPLPNYLERMLGFFRDPDVGFVIGPQVYSNYDTFVTKAAESQQFLFHALIQRAGNRYGAPMFVGTSNAVRIKALKQIGGLYDSITEDMATGFEMHRAKNPETGKKWRSVYTPDVLAVGEGPTAWTDFFTQQLRWSRGTYETILKQYWKGFYSLPPTKLFNYTMMIIFYPMSALNWILAALSCALFLGLGASGVNIDPTIWLMLYGNASALQIGLYIWNRRHNVSPHEPEGSGGVAGMAMSAMSAPLYARSLMDSVLRRKSKFVVTPKGDSSSPDTLFGTFRIHLFFIFVFAASVVVSFFFGNNHPAMIVWATLALMITAAPIVVWRLSMRQERRGRAAHAAGRPLPAAPPGPDGRLPEQGQPQPGWAANDQTMQIALGGRKK
;
A
#
# COMPACT_ATOMS: atom_id res chain seq x y z
N MET A 1 30.01 72.43 -19.94
CA MET A 1 30.89 72.77 -18.83
C MET A 1 30.63 71.78 -17.73
N THR A 2 31.53 70.81 -17.56
CA THR A 2 32.29 70.48 -16.36
C THR A 2 31.39 70.05 -15.17
N SER A 3 31.45 68.97 -14.52
CA SER A 3 32.53 68.03 -14.20
C SER A 3 31.94 66.87 -13.33
N SER A 4 32.36 65.63 -13.52
CA SER A 4 32.37 64.61 -12.46
C SER A 4 33.40 64.96 -11.37
N PRO A 5 33.48 64.34 -10.16
CA PRO A 5 33.47 62.90 -9.91
C PRO A 5 32.99 62.43 -8.50
N THR A 6 33.18 61.12 -8.27
CA THR A 6 33.39 60.32 -7.01
C THR A 6 32.15 59.91 -6.24
N GLY A 7 31.81 58.63 -6.15
CA GLY A 7 32.48 57.63 -5.29
C GLY A 7 31.68 57.39 -4.02
N GLY A 8 30.84 56.32 -3.95
CA GLY A 8 30.15 55.93 -2.72
C GLY A 8 29.72 54.45 -2.79
N ARG A 9 30.48 53.58 -2.11
CA ARG A 9 30.10 52.21 -1.81
C ARG A 9 28.82 52.19 -0.98
N SER A 10 27.78 51.50 -1.43
CA SER A 10 26.67 51.12 -0.58
C SER A 10 26.64 49.59 -0.39
N GLN A 11 26.58 49.21 0.85
CA GLN A 11 26.41 47.86 1.35
C GLN A 11 25.12 47.26 0.80
N SER A 12 25.21 46.04 0.32
CA SER A 12 24.06 45.24 -0.11
C SER A 12 23.44 44.52 1.08
N ASP A 13 22.18 44.78 1.29
CA ASP A 13 21.26 44.11 2.23
C ASP A 13 20.88 42.71 1.68
N PRO A 14 20.97 41.60 2.46
CA PRO A 14 20.61 40.28 2.00
C PRO A 14 19.18 39.89 2.44
N SER A 15 18.16 40.41 1.77
CA SER A 15 16.81 39.90 1.86
C SER A 15 16.38 39.27 0.52
N GLN A 16 16.93 38.11 0.18
CA GLN A 16 16.42 37.30 -0.91
C GLN A 16 15.33 36.35 -0.37
N THR A 17 14.09 36.72 -0.62
CA THR A 17 12.94 35.83 -0.58
C THR A 17 13.13 34.75 -1.63
N SER A 18 13.32 33.50 -1.21
CA SER A 18 13.44 32.36 -2.09
C SER A 18 12.12 32.12 -2.83
N ASP A 19 12.16 32.26 -4.14
CA ASP A 19 11.07 31.98 -5.07
C ASP A 19 10.62 30.47 -4.98
N PRO A 20 9.33 30.17 -4.75
CA PRO A 20 8.82 28.81 -4.72
C PRO A 20 9.02 28.01 -6.02
N SER A 21 9.34 28.70 -7.14
CA SER A 21 9.63 28.07 -8.44
C SER A 21 10.97 27.33 -8.48
N GLN A 22 11.94 27.68 -7.63
CA GLN A 22 13.27 27.05 -7.63
C GLN A 22 13.24 25.60 -7.08
N THR A 23 12.35 25.32 -6.13
CA THR A 23 12.25 23.95 -5.55
C THR A 23 11.66 22.95 -6.56
N THR A 24 10.83 23.43 -7.48
CA THR A 24 10.29 22.62 -8.60
C THR A 24 11.33 22.40 -9.70
N GLN A 25 12.23 23.39 -9.91
CA GLN A 25 13.32 23.28 -10.88
C GLN A 25 14.38 22.24 -10.48
N LEU A 26 14.66 22.05 -9.19
CA LEU A 26 15.60 21.01 -8.73
C LEU A 26 15.12 19.60 -9.01
N ARG A 27 13.80 19.35 -9.04
CA ARG A 27 13.23 18.07 -9.49
C ARG A 27 13.28 17.90 -11.01
N THR A 28 13.16 18.98 -11.77
CA THR A 28 13.17 18.97 -13.25
C THR A 28 14.57 19.07 -13.86
N LEU A 29 15.53 19.71 -13.19
CA LEU A 29 16.93 19.79 -13.64
C LEU A 29 17.64 18.43 -13.58
N SER A 30 17.22 17.55 -12.69
CA SER A 30 17.68 16.15 -12.64
C SER A 30 17.35 15.35 -13.91
N ALA A 31 16.36 15.77 -14.68
CA ALA A 31 15.91 15.07 -15.89
C ALA A 31 16.52 15.62 -17.21
N ARG A 32 17.29 16.72 -17.17
CA ARG A 32 17.72 17.44 -18.40
C ARG A 32 19.20 17.33 -18.76
N THR A 33 20.06 16.83 -17.90
CA THR A 33 21.48 16.66 -18.27
C THR A 33 21.71 15.28 -18.85
N GLY A 34 21.82 15.24 -20.16
CA GLY A 34 22.17 14.04 -20.91
C GLY A 34 23.56 13.50 -20.55
N GLY A 35 23.67 12.18 -20.44
CA GLY A 35 24.92 11.47 -20.67
C GLY A 35 25.85 11.18 -19.49
N ALA A 36 25.67 11.74 -18.30
CA ALA A 36 26.45 11.31 -17.14
C ALA A 36 25.70 10.19 -16.39
N ARG A 37 26.27 8.99 -16.39
CA ARG A 37 25.82 7.86 -15.57
C ARG A 37 25.83 8.29 -14.09
N ARG A 38 24.67 8.71 -13.56
CA ARG A 38 24.52 9.10 -12.16
C ARG A 38 24.74 7.87 -11.28
N ILE A 39 25.73 7.96 -10.40
CA ILE A 39 25.97 7.00 -9.33
C ILE A 39 24.70 6.96 -8.47
N LYS A 40 23.98 5.84 -8.47
CA LYS A 40 22.83 5.63 -7.57
C LYS A 40 23.37 5.56 -6.15
N LYS A 41 23.24 6.64 -5.38
CA LYS A 41 23.38 6.55 -3.94
C LYS A 41 22.21 5.69 -3.41
N THR A 42 22.52 4.55 -2.82
CA THR A 42 21.58 3.82 -1.98
C THR A 42 21.19 4.73 -0.83
N LEU A 43 19.89 5.08 -0.75
CA LEU A 43 19.40 5.94 0.31
C LEU A 43 19.51 5.20 1.66
N PRO A 44 20.04 5.85 2.71
CA PRO A 44 20.03 5.31 4.07
C PRO A 44 18.57 5.07 4.50
N ARG A 45 18.31 3.96 5.15
CA ARG A 45 16.95 3.50 5.48
C ARG A 45 16.20 4.36 6.50
N TYR A 46 16.80 5.26 7.19
CA TYR A 46 16.22 6.20 8.15
C TYR A 46 16.84 7.58 8.00
N ASP A 47 16.89 8.09 6.79
CA ASP A 47 17.37 9.46 6.58
C ASP A 47 16.20 10.44 6.77
N TYR A 48 16.04 10.92 8.01
CA TYR A 48 15.05 11.94 8.35
C TYR A 48 15.21 13.20 7.51
N GLU A 49 16.44 13.66 7.28
CA GLU A 49 16.69 14.88 6.50
C GLU A 49 16.32 14.68 5.03
N HIS A 50 16.59 13.48 4.50
CA HIS A 50 16.18 13.14 3.14
C HIS A 50 14.66 13.19 2.99
N TYR A 51 13.91 12.55 3.87
CA TYR A 51 12.45 12.56 3.84
C TYR A 51 11.87 13.96 4.10
N SER A 52 12.49 14.74 5.00
CA SER A 52 12.09 16.12 5.26
C SER A 52 12.28 17.01 4.04
N ARG A 53 13.40 16.86 3.31
CA ARG A 53 13.64 17.58 2.04
C ARG A 53 12.65 17.19 0.95
N LEU A 54 12.31 15.91 0.83
CA LEU A 54 11.29 15.44 -0.13
C LEU A 54 9.90 16.01 0.19
N ALA A 55 9.58 16.12 1.47
CA ALA A 55 8.30 16.66 1.94
C ALA A 55 8.13 18.15 1.65
N GLY A 56 9.23 18.91 1.57
CA GLY A 56 9.24 20.34 1.32
C GLY A 56 8.73 21.20 2.50
N PRO A 57 8.64 22.51 2.34
CA PRO A 57 8.21 23.43 3.39
C PRO A 57 6.71 23.36 3.66
N LEU A 58 6.32 23.78 4.87
CA LEU A 58 4.94 24.01 5.24
C LEU A 58 4.49 25.41 4.80
N THR A 59 3.30 25.53 4.23
CA THR A 59 2.72 26.83 3.85
C THR A 59 2.02 27.47 5.04
N GLN A 60 1.96 28.81 5.07
CA GLN A 60 1.13 29.54 6.03
C GLN A 60 -0.32 29.59 5.54
N PRO A 61 -1.32 29.41 6.42
CA PRO A 61 -2.70 29.64 6.06
C PRO A 61 -2.97 31.14 5.91
N ASP A 62 -3.89 31.51 5.02
CA ASP A 62 -4.39 32.87 4.93
C ASP A 62 -5.28 33.16 6.16
N PRO A 63 -4.90 34.09 7.05
CA PRO A 63 -5.67 34.36 8.27
C PRO A 63 -7.03 35.04 8.00
N SER A 64 -7.20 35.62 6.80
CA SER A 64 -8.43 36.34 6.43
C SER A 64 -9.58 35.42 6.01
N LYS A 65 -9.32 34.10 5.80
CA LYS A 65 -10.30 33.17 5.28
C LYS A 65 -10.32 31.86 6.07
N PRO A 66 -11.52 31.25 6.26
CA PRO A 66 -11.60 29.91 6.81
C PRO A 66 -10.75 28.94 5.96
N TYR A 67 -9.90 28.18 6.64
CA TYR A 67 -9.02 27.24 5.93
C TYR A 67 -9.82 26.09 5.32
N LYS A 68 -9.48 25.75 4.08
CA LYS A 68 -9.90 24.54 3.38
C LYS A 68 -8.67 23.90 2.76
N VAL A 69 -8.58 22.57 2.83
CA VAL A 69 -7.45 21.82 2.26
C VAL A 69 -7.32 22.11 0.77
N ARG A 70 -6.15 22.63 0.38
CA ARG A 70 -5.81 22.90 -1.02
C ARG A 70 -5.01 21.75 -1.59
N TYR A 71 -5.16 21.51 -2.88
CA TYR A 71 -4.54 20.37 -3.55
C TYR A 71 -3.82 20.79 -4.82
N ARG A 72 -2.74 20.11 -5.14
CA ARG A 72 -2.02 20.18 -6.42
C ARG A 72 -2.30 18.90 -7.20
N SER A 73 -2.76 19.04 -8.45
CA SER A 73 -2.98 17.88 -9.33
C SER A 73 -1.65 17.24 -9.73
N LEU A 74 -1.60 15.91 -9.75
CA LEU A 74 -0.43 15.16 -10.18
C LEU A 74 -0.08 15.45 -11.65
N LEU A 75 -1.10 15.48 -12.53
CA LEU A 75 -0.92 15.77 -13.95
C LEU A 75 -0.50 17.21 -14.24
N SER A 76 -0.74 18.18 -13.32
CA SER A 76 -0.26 19.54 -13.52
C SER A 76 1.27 19.63 -13.52
N GLN A 77 1.95 18.64 -12.96
CA GLN A 77 3.40 18.54 -12.88
C GLN A 77 4.01 17.70 -14.04
N GLU A 78 3.17 17.13 -14.92
CA GLU A 78 3.64 16.31 -16.04
C GLU A 78 4.18 17.22 -17.17
N PRO A 79 5.46 17.10 -17.55
CA PRO A 79 6.05 17.90 -18.62
C PRO A 79 5.50 17.58 -20.00
N HIS A 80 5.08 16.32 -20.22
CA HIS A 80 4.58 15.83 -21.52
C HIS A 80 3.08 15.56 -21.49
N ARG A 81 2.26 16.58 -21.21
CA ARG A 81 0.81 16.47 -21.00
C ARG A 81 0.07 15.82 -22.17
N ILE A 82 0.48 16.09 -23.41
CA ILE A 82 -0.16 15.50 -24.61
C ILE A 82 0.07 13.99 -24.64
N ARG A 83 1.30 13.53 -24.38
CA ARG A 83 1.61 12.09 -24.32
C ARG A 83 0.86 11.40 -23.19
N ALA A 84 0.79 12.05 -22.02
CA ALA A 84 0.03 11.54 -20.89
C ALA A 84 -1.46 11.43 -21.23
N ALA A 85 -2.06 12.48 -21.81
CA ALA A 85 -3.45 12.47 -22.22
C ALA A 85 -3.72 11.37 -23.29
N ALA A 86 -2.84 11.22 -24.27
CA ALA A 86 -2.96 10.19 -25.29
C ALA A 86 -2.98 8.78 -24.67
N LEU A 87 -2.04 8.49 -23.72
CA LEU A 87 -2.00 7.20 -23.05
C LEU A 87 -3.23 6.95 -22.16
N LEU A 88 -3.67 7.97 -21.42
CA LEU A 88 -4.85 7.90 -20.54
C LEU A 88 -6.16 7.71 -21.31
N CYS A 89 -6.24 8.14 -22.58
CA CYS A 89 -7.39 7.91 -23.44
C CYS A 89 -7.26 6.61 -24.24
N ALA A 90 -6.09 6.34 -24.84
CA ALA A 90 -5.89 5.21 -25.73
C ALA A 90 -6.02 3.86 -25.00
N ALA A 91 -5.48 3.72 -23.80
CA ALA A 91 -5.53 2.47 -23.06
C ALA A 91 -6.97 2.04 -22.70
N PRO A 92 -7.83 2.92 -22.10
CA PRO A 92 -9.23 2.60 -21.90
C PRO A 92 -10.02 2.39 -23.20
N LEU A 93 -9.79 3.22 -24.22
CA LEU A 93 -10.51 3.13 -25.49
C LEU A 93 -10.24 1.79 -26.18
N LEU A 94 -8.98 1.41 -26.32
CA LEU A 94 -8.63 0.14 -26.96
C LEU A 94 -9.11 -1.07 -26.14
N SER A 95 -9.08 -0.98 -24.80
CA SER A 95 -9.63 -2.03 -23.95
C SER A 95 -11.14 -2.16 -24.10
N LEU A 96 -11.85 -1.04 -24.21
CA LEU A 96 -13.30 -1.04 -24.47
C LEU A 96 -13.62 -1.56 -25.88
N THR A 97 -12.84 -1.15 -26.89
CA THR A 97 -12.99 -1.63 -28.26
C THR A 97 -12.82 -3.15 -28.32
N LEU A 98 -11.79 -3.70 -27.67
CA LEU A 98 -11.60 -5.15 -27.61
C LEU A 98 -12.79 -5.84 -26.92
N PHE A 99 -13.27 -5.31 -25.79
CA PHE A 99 -14.40 -5.89 -25.08
C PHE A 99 -15.67 -5.89 -25.94
N VAL A 100 -16.01 -4.75 -26.59
CA VAL A 100 -17.19 -4.62 -27.44
C VAL A 100 -17.08 -5.54 -28.66
N TRP A 101 -15.91 -5.57 -29.31
CA TRP A 101 -15.66 -6.44 -30.46
C TRP A 101 -15.82 -7.92 -30.07
N LEU A 102 -15.22 -8.34 -28.95
CA LEU A 102 -15.28 -9.73 -28.50
C LEU A 102 -16.70 -10.20 -28.16
N MET A 103 -17.54 -9.28 -27.67
CA MET A 103 -18.92 -9.59 -27.23
C MET A 103 -19.96 -9.44 -28.34
N GLN A 104 -19.56 -9.20 -29.60
CA GLN A 104 -20.52 -9.17 -30.71
C GLN A 104 -21.13 -10.56 -30.95
N PRO A 105 -22.46 -10.66 -31.17
CA PRO A 105 -23.12 -11.95 -31.39
C PRO A 105 -22.52 -12.81 -32.50
N GLU A 106 -21.97 -12.17 -33.54
CA GLU A 106 -21.32 -12.82 -34.68
C GLU A 106 -20.09 -13.65 -34.26
N HIS A 107 -19.52 -13.35 -33.11
CA HIS A 107 -18.38 -14.08 -32.55
C HIS A 107 -18.76 -15.19 -31.58
N TRP A 108 -20.06 -15.35 -31.27
CA TRP A 108 -20.48 -16.41 -30.34
C TRP A 108 -20.40 -17.77 -31.01
N THR A 109 -20.00 -18.76 -30.22
CA THR A 109 -19.95 -20.13 -30.72
C THR A 109 -21.35 -20.68 -30.85
N GLU A 110 -21.73 -20.99 -32.10
CA GLU A 110 -22.94 -21.75 -32.39
C GLU A 110 -22.52 -23.16 -32.83
N ARG A 111 -22.87 -24.16 -32.04
CA ARG A 111 -22.59 -25.57 -32.36
C ARG A 111 -23.85 -26.39 -32.16
N ASP A 112 -24.18 -27.19 -33.15
CA ASP A 112 -25.15 -28.25 -33.01
C ASP A 112 -24.45 -29.50 -32.44
N TYR A 113 -24.86 -29.92 -31.27
CA TYR A 113 -24.37 -31.13 -30.61
C TYR A 113 -25.51 -32.15 -30.49
N PRO A 114 -25.85 -32.91 -31.57
CA PRO A 114 -26.99 -33.84 -31.54
C PRO A 114 -26.87 -34.93 -30.48
N ALA A 115 -25.65 -35.21 -30.00
CA ALA A 115 -25.37 -36.30 -29.07
C ALA A 115 -25.20 -35.87 -27.60
N TYR A 116 -25.03 -34.57 -27.30
CA TYR A 116 -24.69 -34.08 -25.96
C TYR A 116 -25.36 -32.74 -25.65
N ASP A 117 -26.54 -32.73 -25.07
CA ASP A 117 -27.33 -31.55 -24.72
C ASP A 117 -26.66 -30.57 -23.73
N PHE A 118 -25.65 -31.05 -22.97
CA PHE A 118 -24.98 -30.22 -21.98
C PHE A 118 -23.85 -29.34 -22.57
N LEU A 119 -23.30 -29.63 -23.75
CA LEU A 119 -22.21 -28.85 -24.36
C LEU A 119 -22.61 -27.42 -24.71
N PRO A 120 -23.78 -27.10 -25.27
CA PRO A 120 -24.23 -25.73 -25.48
C PRO A 120 -24.31 -24.91 -24.18
N ALA A 121 -24.69 -25.54 -23.07
CA ALA A 121 -24.67 -24.89 -21.75
C ALA A 121 -23.25 -24.55 -21.31
N LEU A 122 -22.26 -25.42 -21.57
CA LEU A 122 -20.85 -25.15 -21.27
C LEU A 122 -20.27 -24.05 -22.15
N ASP A 123 -20.64 -23.97 -23.44
CA ASP A 123 -20.27 -22.88 -24.35
C ASP A 123 -20.83 -21.53 -23.83
N THR A 124 -22.07 -21.51 -23.35
CA THR A 124 -22.66 -20.34 -22.70
C THR A 124 -21.90 -19.94 -21.43
N VAL A 125 -21.54 -20.90 -20.56
CA VAL A 125 -20.71 -20.62 -19.37
C VAL A 125 -19.36 -20.06 -19.77
N MET A 126 -18.77 -20.59 -20.84
CA MET A 126 -17.48 -20.11 -21.37
C MET A 126 -17.61 -18.67 -21.90
N LEU A 127 -18.64 -18.35 -22.70
CA LEU A 127 -18.92 -17.01 -23.21
C LEU A 127 -19.06 -16.00 -22.06
N VAL A 128 -19.88 -16.32 -21.05
CA VAL A 128 -20.06 -15.48 -19.87
C VAL A 128 -18.75 -15.30 -19.12
N SER A 129 -17.94 -16.36 -18.97
CA SER A 129 -16.65 -16.29 -18.29
C SER A 129 -15.68 -15.36 -19.02
N ILE A 130 -15.57 -15.48 -20.35
CA ILE A 130 -14.72 -14.62 -21.19
C ILE A 130 -15.20 -13.17 -21.11
N GLY A 131 -16.51 -12.94 -21.22
CA GLY A 131 -17.11 -11.62 -21.13
C GLY A 131 -16.81 -10.94 -19.78
N LEU A 132 -16.93 -11.68 -18.68
CA LEU A 132 -16.63 -11.15 -17.35
C LEU A 132 -15.12 -10.86 -17.17
N ILE A 133 -14.23 -11.73 -17.66
CA ILE A 133 -12.78 -11.50 -17.61
C ILE A 133 -12.43 -10.19 -18.33
N GLU A 134 -12.92 -10.03 -19.57
CA GLU A 134 -12.63 -8.83 -20.37
C GLU A 134 -13.30 -7.59 -19.79
N PHE A 135 -14.50 -7.69 -19.27
CA PHE A 135 -15.17 -6.60 -18.56
C PHE A 135 -14.35 -6.12 -17.36
N PHE A 136 -13.89 -7.04 -16.50
CA PHE A 136 -13.08 -6.69 -15.35
C PHE A 136 -11.72 -6.12 -15.75
N ARG A 137 -11.10 -6.64 -16.82
CA ARG A 137 -9.86 -6.08 -17.36
C ARG A 137 -10.08 -4.64 -17.84
N CYS A 138 -11.14 -4.38 -18.61
CA CYS A 138 -11.52 -3.05 -19.07
C CYS A 138 -11.76 -2.09 -17.89
N MET A 139 -12.54 -2.52 -16.90
CA MET A 139 -12.80 -1.75 -15.68
C MET A 139 -11.51 -1.42 -14.90
N ASN A 140 -10.55 -2.35 -14.85
CA ASN A 140 -9.25 -2.10 -14.21
C ASN A 140 -8.46 -1.00 -14.94
N VAL A 141 -8.41 -1.05 -16.28
CA VAL A 141 -7.72 -0.04 -17.09
C VAL A 141 -8.38 1.33 -16.92
N ILE A 142 -9.71 1.39 -17.01
CA ILE A 142 -10.49 2.63 -16.80
C ILE A 142 -10.25 3.19 -15.39
N SER A 143 -10.29 2.33 -14.37
CA SER A 143 -10.05 2.74 -12.98
C SER A 143 -8.65 3.32 -12.77
N ASN A 144 -7.62 2.70 -13.33
CA ASN A 144 -6.24 3.18 -13.26
C ASN A 144 -6.06 4.52 -14.00
N ALA A 145 -6.61 4.65 -15.20
CA ALA A 145 -6.59 5.90 -15.97
C ALA A 145 -7.33 7.01 -15.23
N HIS A 146 -8.52 6.71 -14.69
CA HIS A 146 -9.29 7.65 -13.89
C HIS A 146 -8.54 8.07 -12.62
N ALA A 147 -7.99 7.12 -11.85
CA ALA A 147 -7.22 7.41 -10.65
C ALA A 147 -6.05 8.36 -10.96
N THR A 148 -5.36 8.12 -12.07
CA THR A 148 -4.26 9.00 -12.53
C THR A 148 -4.73 10.40 -12.87
N LEU A 149 -5.86 10.51 -13.57
CA LEU A 149 -6.44 11.80 -13.96
C LEU A 149 -6.83 12.67 -12.76
N VAL A 150 -7.38 12.06 -11.71
CA VAL A 150 -7.90 12.78 -10.55
C VAL A 150 -6.93 12.86 -9.37
N ALA A 151 -5.81 12.13 -9.40
CA ALA A 151 -4.82 12.09 -8.33
C ALA A 151 -4.28 13.49 -7.99
N ARG A 152 -4.20 13.79 -6.69
CA ARG A 152 -3.74 15.07 -6.18
C ARG A 152 -3.07 14.94 -4.83
N ASP A 153 -2.07 15.81 -4.61
CA ASP A 153 -1.39 15.95 -3.33
C ASP A 153 -1.93 17.15 -2.56
N PRO A 154 -2.19 17.04 -1.26
CA PRO A 154 -2.53 18.17 -0.44
C PRO A 154 -1.32 19.07 -0.28
N ILE A 155 -1.55 20.39 -0.27
CA ILE A 155 -0.51 21.38 0.01
C ILE A 155 -0.37 21.45 1.53
N PRO A 156 0.80 21.07 2.09
CA PRO A 156 1.00 21.04 3.53
C PRO A 156 0.93 22.45 4.12
N VAL A 157 0.35 22.54 5.31
CA VAL A 157 0.15 23.81 6.02
C VAL A 157 0.59 23.65 7.48
N VAL A 158 1.06 24.75 8.05
CA VAL A 158 1.46 24.80 9.46
C VAL A 158 0.27 24.45 10.37
N PRO A 159 0.43 23.52 11.34
CA PRO A 159 -0.61 23.19 12.31
C PRO A 159 -1.06 24.39 13.16
N GLU A 160 -2.23 24.28 13.75
CA GLU A 160 -2.65 25.19 14.82
C GLU A 160 -1.78 24.99 16.06
N THR A 161 -1.49 26.09 16.75
CA THR A 161 -0.77 26.06 18.03
C THR A 161 -1.73 25.73 19.17
N GLY A 162 -1.22 25.12 20.23
CA GLY A 162 -1.98 24.87 21.45
C GLY A 162 -2.94 23.67 21.39
N THR A 163 -2.98 22.93 20.28
CA THR A 163 -3.80 21.71 20.18
C THR A 163 -3.28 20.59 21.09
N LYS A 164 -4.20 19.79 21.63
CA LYS A 164 -3.91 18.67 22.51
C LYS A 164 -3.90 17.37 21.71
N VAL A 165 -2.78 16.69 21.73
CA VAL A 165 -2.55 15.49 20.90
C VAL A 165 -2.07 14.33 21.75
N ALA A 166 -2.70 13.15 21.58
CA ALA A 166 -2.20 11.88 22.06
C ALA A 166 -1.53 11.13 20.89
N PHE A 167 -0.30 10.69 21.06
CA PHE A 167 0.35 9.78 20.13
C PHE A 167 0.29 8.36 20.67
N LEU A 168 -0.32 7.45 19.93
CA LEU A 168 -0.67 6.10 20.40
C LEU A 168 0.15 5.04 19.63
N THR A 169 0.66 4.07 20.35
CA THR A 169 1.09 2.78 19.80
C THR A 169 0.59 1.66 20.69
N SER A 170 0.46 0.45 20.15
CA SER A 170 -0.05 -0.69 20.91
C SER A 170 1.03 -1.75 21.07
N PHE A 171 0.89 -2.60 22.08
CA PHE A 171 1.79 -3.71 22.33
C PHE A 171 1.03 -4.96 22.76
N VAL A 172 1.41 -6.11 22.19
CA VAL A 172 0.85 -7.42 22.54
C VAL A 172 1.98 -8.34 23.01
N PRO A 173 2.10 -8.60 24.33
CA PRO A 173 3.14 -9.45 24.89
C PRO A 173 3.18 -10.83 24.24
N GLY A 174 4.38 -11.34 24.01
CA GLY A 174 4.63 -12.64 23.40
C GLY A 174 4.37 -12.72 21.88
N LYS A 175 3.95 -11.60 21.24
CA LYS A 175 3.82 -11.48 19.79
C LYS A 175 4.76 -10.45 19.19
N GLU A 176 5.11 -9.46 19.95
CA GLU A 176 5.96 -8.34 19.54
C GLU A 176 7.15 -8.27 20.49
N PRO A 177 8.39 -8.12 19.97
CA PRO A 177 9.59 -7.94 20.81
C PRO A 177 9.53 -6.60 21.57
N ILE A 178 10.01 -6.59 22.82
CA ILE A 178 10.05 -5.37 23.65
C ILE A 178 11.01 -4.33 23.06
N GLU A 179 12.10 -4.78 22.45
CA GLU A 179 13.08 -3.93 21.76
C GLU A 179 12.42 -3.13 20.62
N MET A 180 11.49 -3.75 19.91
CA MET A 180 10.76 -3.12 18.82
C MET A 180 9.88 -1.97 19.33
N VAL A 181 9.07 -2.21 20.37
CA VAL A 181 8.22 -1.16 20.94
C VAL A 181 9.06 -0.06 21.59
N THR A 182 10.15 -0.43 22.27
CA THR A 182 11.08 0.53 22.88
C THR A 182 11.61 1.51 21.84
N LYS A 183 12.07 1.00 20.71
CA LYS A 183 12.56 1.81 19.59
C LYS A 183 11.51 2.76 19.02
N THR A 184 10.28 2.29 18.88
CA THR A 184 9.17 3.12 18.42
C THR A 184 8.84 4.22 19.43
N LEU A 185 8.86 3.92 20.74
CA LEU A 185 8.64 4.91 21.80
C LEU A 185 9.79 5.92 21.88
N GLU A 186 11.06 5.51 21.76
CA GLU A 186 12.23 6.40 21.73
C GLU A 186 12.19 7.39 20.55
N ALA A 187 11.57 6.99 19.44
CA ALA A 187 11.31 7.91 18.32
C ALA A 187 10.10 8.81 18.59
N ALA A 188 9.05 8.27 19.20
CA ALA A 188 7.81 9.00 19.50
C ALA A 188 8.04 10.16 20.48
N VAL A 189 8.92 10.01 21.47
CA VAL A 189 9.27 11.10 22.41
C VAL A 189 10.03 12.26 21.75
N LYS A 190 10.54 12.06 20.52
CA LYS A 190 11.21 13.10 19.70
C LYS A 190 10.27 13.82 18.74
N LEU A 191 8.99 13.49 18.75
CA LEU A 191 7.99 14.13 17.88
C LEU A 191 7.86 15.62 18.19
N ARG A 192 7.74 16.42 17.14
CA ARG A 192 7.59 17.87 17.27
C ARG A 192 6.13 18.28 17.25
N HIS A 193 5.73 19.03 18.26
CA HIS A 193 4.40 19.61 18.35
C HIS A 193 4.41 20.95 19.09
N ARG A 194 3.59 21.90 18.66
CA ARG A 194 3.45 23.23 19.29
C ARG A 194 2.20 23.32 20.17
N GLY A 195 1.99 22.31 21.02
CA GLY A 195 0.88 22.19 21.92
C GLY A 195 1.13 21.11 22.96
N LEU A 196 0.08 20.60 23.58
CA LEU A 196 0.19 19.47 24.51
C LEU A 196 0.37 18.17 23.70
N LEU A 197 1.43 17.43 23.98
CA LEU A 197 1.68 16.12 23.39
C LEU A 197 1.93 15.10 24.50
N HIS A 198 1.11 14.06 24.54
CA HIS A 198 1.34 12.90 25.39
C HIS A 198 1.53 11.66 24.52
N ILE A 199 2.56 10.88 24.85
CA ILE A 199 2.83 9.59 24.20
C ILE A 199 2.21 8.50 25.05
N TRP A 200 1.44 7.60 24.45
CA TRP A 200 0.74 6.51 25.12
C TRP A 200 1.11 5.16 24.53
N LEU A 201 1.41 4.21 25.39
CA LEU A 201 1.50 2.81 25.03
C LEU A 201 0.25 2.08 25.51
N LEU A 202 -0.46 1.43 24.57
CA LEU A 202 -1.66 0.64 24.83
C LEU A 202 -1.26 -0.84 24.97
N ASP A 203 -0.95 -1.27 26.18
CA ASP A 203 -0.44 -2.61 26.48
C ASP A 203 -1.59 -3.59 26.79
N GLU A 204 -1.84 -4.53 25.85
CA GLU A 204 -2.89 -5.55 25.99
C GLU A 204 -2.61 -6.54 27.15
N GLY A 205 -1.35 -6.74 27.50
CA GLY A 205 -0.90 -7.70 28.53
C GLY A 205 -0.69 -7.13 29.92
N ASN A 206 -0.58 -5.82 30.07
CA ASN A 206 -0.11 -5.17 31.30
C ASN A 206 1.23 -5.73 31.76
N ASP A 207 2.21 -5.70 30.87
CA ASP A 207 3.53 -6.30 31.06
C ASP A 207 4.41 -5.42 31.96
N PRO A 208 5.00 -5.96 33.05
CA PRO A 208 5.81 -5.19 33.97
C PRO A 208 7.08 -4.60 33.34
N GLU A 209 7.73 -5.31 32.42
CA GLU A 209 8.96 -4.86 31.77
C GLU A 209 8.65 -3.68 30.83
N VAL A 210 7.58 -3.79 30.06
CA VAL A 210 7.12 -2.72 29.18
C VAL A 210 6.68 -1.48 29.97
N ARG A 211 6.10 -1.65 31.17
CA ARG A 211 5.77 -0.55 32.09
C ARG A 211 7.04 0.20 32.53
N GLN A 212 8.12 -0.53 32.87
CA GLN A 212 9.41 0.09 33.20
C GLN A 212 10.00 0.87 32.02
N VAL A 213 9.85 0.37 30.80
CA VAL A 213 10.25 1.12 29.59
C VAL A 213 9.46 2.44 29.48
N CYS A 214 8.15 2.41 29.70
CA CYS A 214 7.33 3.61 29.68
C CYS A 214 7.75 4.62 30.74
N GLU A 215 7.97 4.18 31.99
CA GLU A 215 8.45 5.02 33.09
C GLU A 215 9.79 5.68 32.76
N ARG A 216 10.75 4.92 32.25
CA ARG A 216 12.07 5.42 31.84
C ARG A 216 12.01 6.49 30.77
N LEU A 217 11.08 6.36 29.80
CA LEU A 217 10.95 7.25 28.65
C LEU A 217 9.97 8.42 28.91
N GLY A 218 9.30 8.45 30.05
CA GLY A 218 8.23 9.43 30.34
C GLY A 218 6.98 9.24 29.46
N VAL A 219 6.68 7.99 29.09
CA VAL A 219 5.54 7.60 28.26
C VAL A 219 4.38 7.11 29.15
N HIS A 220 3.18 7.52 28.84
CA HIS A 220 1.99 7.05 29.56
C HIS A 220 1.70 5.59 29.20
N HIS A 221 1.48 4.76 30.21
CA HIS A 221 1.10 3.36 30.05
C HIS A 221 -0.41 3.20 30.29
N PHE A 222 -1.09 2.53 29.36
CA PHE A 222 -2.51 2.19 29.50
C PHE A 222 -2.72 0.69 29.26
N SER A 223 -3.48 0.05 30.15
CA SER A 223 -3.91 -1.34 29.92
C SER A 223 -5.35 -1.54 30.33
N ARG A 224 -6.11 -2.23 29.48
CA ARG A 224 -7.50 -2.64 29.75
C ARG A 224 -7.60 -4.03 30.41
N LYS A 225 -6.48 -4.70 30.70
CA LYS A 225 -6.45 -6.03 31.29
C LYS A 225 -7.25 -6.05 32.61
N GLY A 226 -8.14 -7.02 32.77
CA GLY A 226 -8.96 -7.18 33.96
C GLY A 226 -10.21 -6.28 34.04
N VAL A 227 -10.41 -5.33 33.14
CA VAL A 227 -11.57 -4.46 33.12
C VAL A 227 -12.67 -5.07 32.23
N ALA A 228 -13.70 -5.66 32.82
CA ALA A 228 -14.75 -6.41 32.13
C ALA A 228 -15.47 -5.60 31.04
N ARG A 229 -15.81 -4.31 31.32
CA ARG A 229 -16.48 -3.41 30.34
C ARG A 229 -15.67 -3.21 29.04
N TRP A 230 -14.35 -3.32 29.10
CA TRP A 230 -13.43 -3.14 27.97
C TRP A 230 -12.93 -4.45 27.36
N ASN A 231 -13.41 -5.62 27.86
CA ASN A 231 -13.01 -6.94 27.38
C ASN A 231 -14.23 -7.82 27.06
N GLN A 232 -15.00 -7.40 26.06
CA GLN A 232 -16.24 -8.05 25.63
C GLN A 232 -15.97 -9.09 24.53
N ALA A 233 -16.92 -10.00 24.32
CA ALA A 233 -16.83 -11.03 23.28
C ALA A 233 -17.00 -10.46 21.86
N LYS A 234 -17.71 -9.33 21.69
CA LYS A 234 -18.03 -8.66 20.41
C LYS A 234 -18.20 -7.16 20.65
N GLY A 235 -18.20 -6.40 19.55
CA GLY A 235 -18.50 -4.97 19.57
C GLY A 235 -17.28 -4.08 19.79
N PRO A 236 -17.48 -2.79 20.11
CA PRO A 236 -16.41 -1.79 20.15
C PRO A 236 -15.25 -2.15 21.10
N HIS A 237 -15.54 -2.87 22.18
CA HIS A 237 -14.56 -3.26 23.20
C HIS A 237 -14.22 -4.76 23.13
N ARG A 238 -14.21 -5.33 21.93
CA ARG A 238 -13.86 -6.74 21.76
C ARG A 238 -12.47 -7.05 22.30
N ALA A 239 -12.39 -8.10 23.14
CA ALA A 239 -11.14 -8.57 23.73
C ALA A 239 -10.15 -9.05 22.67
N LYS A 240 -8.85 -8.87 22.93
CA LYS A 240 -7.73 -9.34 22.06
C LYS A 240 -7.78 -8.74 20.66
N THR A 241 -8.24 -7.51 20.51
CA THR A 241 -8.29 -6.78 19.24
C THR A 241 -7.71 -5.38 19.37
N LYS A 242 -7.09 -4.89 18.30
CA LYS A 242 -6.53 -3.54 18.23
C LYS A 242 -7.62 -2.49 18.47
N HIS A 243 -8.73 -2.57 17.73
CA HIS A 243 -9.84 -1.62 17.88
C HIS A 243 -10.40 -1.58 19.29
N GLY A 244 -10.55 -2.74 19.96
CA GLY A 244 -11.04 -2.80 21.32
C GLY A 244 -10.09 -2.15 22.34
N ASN A 245 -8.77 -2.25 22.12
CA ASN A 245 -7.77 -1.59 22.96
C ASN A 245 -7.79 -0.07 22.77
N TYR A 246 -7.84 0.40 21.52
CA TYR A 246 -7.95 1.83 21.19
C TYR A 246 -9.27 2.44 21.70
N ASN A 247 -10.39 1.73 21.58
CA ASN A 247 -11.67 2.20 22.07
C ASN A 247 -11.73 2.28 23.61
N ALA A 248 -11.07 1.35 24.30
CA ALA A 248 -10.94 1.44 25.75
C ALA A 248 -10.13 2.67 26.20
N TRP A 249 -9.04 2.99 25.50
CA TRP A 249 -8.30 4.22 25.72
C TRP A 249 -9.13 5.47 25.38
N LEU A 250 -9.88 5.43 24.26
CA LEU A 250 -10.75 6.52 23.82
C LEU A 250 -11.85 6.84 24.85
N ASP A 251 -12.41 5.81 25.49
CA ASP A 251 -13.38 5.97 26.59
C ASP A 251 -12.75 6.57 27.84
N ALA A 252 -11.52 6.15 28.17
CA ALA A 252 -10.85 6.56 29.40
C ALA A 252 -10.25 7.97 29.32
N HIS A 253 -9.67 8.33 28.17
CA HIS A 253 -8.81 9.51 28.02
C HIS A 253 -9.14 10.37 26.79
N GLY A 254 -10.04 9.93 25.90
CA GLY A 254 -10.27 10.62 24.64
C GLY A 254 -10.76 12.06 24.78
N ASP A 255 -11.45 12.41 25.88
CA ASP A 255 -11.97 13.77 26.10
C ASP A 255 -10.88 14.78 26.46
N ASP A 256 -9.69 14.32 26.84
CA ASP A 256 -8.57 15.18 27.20
C ASP A 256 -7.85 15.76 25.97
N TYR A 257 -8.14 15.26 24.76
CA TYR A 257 -7.41 15.56 23.53
C TYR A 257 -8.32 15.97 22.37
N ASP A 258 -7.78 16.81 21.49
CA ASP A 258 -8.42 17.19 20.22
C ASP A 258 -8.23 16.10 19.15
N TYR A 259 -7.02 15.54 19.12
CA TYR A 259 -6.59 14.55 18.14
C TYR A 259 -5.82 13.43 18.80
N PHE A 260 -5.90 12.24 18.21
CA PHE A 260 -4.83 11.28 18.37
C PHE A 260 -4.12 11.03 17.05
N ALA A 261 -2.86 10.65 17.12
CA ALA A 261 -2.08 10.14 16.00
C ALA A 261 -1.54 8.77 16.36
N SER A 262 -1.40 7.85 15.41
CA SER A 262 -0.97 6.50 15.76
C SER A 262 -0.10 5.82 14.72
N VAL A 263 0.76 4.94 15.23
CA VAL A 263 1.55 3.99 14.45
C VAL A 263 1.45 2.59 15.05
N ASP A 264 1.66 1.57 14.23
CA ASP A 264 1.85 0.21 14.73
C ASP A 264 3.19 0.10 15.48
N THR A 265 3.33 -0.92 16.31
CA THR A 265 4.48 -1.16 17.18
C THR A 265 5.81 -1.18 16.41
N ASP A 266 5.80 -1.63 15.18
CA ASP A 266 6.95 -1.76 14.28
C ASP A 266 7.19 -0.54 13.38
N HIS A 267 6.41 0.53 13.53
CA HIS A 267 6.51 1.74 12.72
C HIS A 267 7.17 2.87 13.53
N VAL A 268 8.40 3.18 13.21
CA VAL A 268 9.19 4.23 13.86
C VAL A 268 8.81 5.59 13.24
N PRO A 269 8.17 6.50 14.01
CA PRO A 269 7.76 7.79 13.50
C PRO A 269 8.95 8.73 13.29
N LEU A 270 8.86 9.56 12.25
CA LEU A 270 9.82 10.64 12.01
C LEU A 270 9.46 11.88 12.85
N PRO A 271 10.43 12.68 13.30
CA PRO A 271 10.19 13.82 14.18
C PRO A 271 9.17 14.85 13.66
N ASN A 272 9.00 14.98 12.34
CA ASN A 272 8.04 15.89 11.71
C ASN A 272 6.64 15.27 11.45
N TYR A 273 6.38 14.08 11.94
CA TYR A 273 5.14 13.35 11.74
C TYR A 273 3.89 14.21 12.00
N LEU A 274 3.80 14.80 13.19
CA LEU A 274 2.65 15.60 13.60
C LEU A 274 2.56 16.92 12.81
N GLU A 275 3.71 17.56 12.54
CA GLU A 275 3.76 18.80 11.77
C GLU A 275 3.20 18.63 10.35
N ARG A 276 3.39 17.44 9.76
CA ARG A 276 2.94 17.12 8.39
C ARG A 276 1.48 16.70 8.31
N MET A 277 0.88 16.27 9.41
CA MET A 277 -0.51 15.77 9.43
C MET A 277 -1.50 16.77 10.02
N LEU A 278 -1.15 17.39 11.16
CA LEU A 278 -2.11 18.15 11.94
C LEU A 278 -2.58 19.43 11.27
N GLY A 279 -1.77 20.00 10.37
CA GLY A 279 -2.16 21.23 9.65
C GLY A 279 -3.45 21.09 8.83
N PHE A 280 -3.76 19.90 8.34
CA PHE A 280 -4.96 19.65 7.57
C PHE A 280 -6.25 19.72 8.41
N PHE A 281 -6.16 19.53 9.73
CA PHE A 281 -7.29 19.67 10.63
C PHE A 281 -7.76 21.13 10.85
N ARG A 282 -7.04 22.13 10.35
CA ARG A 282 -7.57 23.49 10.21
C ARG A 282 -8.85 23.55 9.38
N ASP A 283 -9.07 22.59 8.47
CA ASP A 283 -10.37 22.35 7.84
C ASP A 283 -11.25 21.58 8.84
N PRO A 284 -12.33 22.21 9.36
CA PRO A 284 -13.18 21.60 10.39
C PRO A 284 -13.86 20.31 9.93
N ASP A 285 -13.99 20.11 8.61
CA ASP A 285 -14.64 18.93 8.04
C ASP A 285 -13.67 17.74 7.86
N VAL A 286 -12.39 17.89 8.21
CA VAL A 286 -11.42 16.79 8.18
C VAL A 286 -11.53 15.95 9.44
N GLY A 287 -11.93 14.68 9.27
CA GLY A 287 -12.06 13.71 10.36
C GLY A 287 -10.78 12.92 10.61
N PHE A 288 -10.02 12.61 9.56
CA PHE A 288 -8.72 11.93 9.69
C PHE A 288 -7.77 12.26 8.55
N VAL A 289 -6.48 12.08 8.83
CA VAL A 289 -5.36 12.23 7.90
C VAL A 289 -4.53 10.95 7.92
N ILE A 290 -4.04 10.52 6.78
CA ILE A 290 -3.24 9.31 6.64
C ILE A 290 -2.01 9.56 5.77
N GLY A 291 -0.95 8.79 6.01
CA GLY A 291 0.28 8.77 5.24
C GLY A 291 0.60 7.38 4.66
N PRO A 292 1.65 7.26 3.84
CA PRO A 292 2.09 5.99 3.27
C PRO A 292 2.74 5.10 4.33
N GLN A 293 2.75 3.79 4.04
CA GLN A 293 3.58 2.81 4.73
C GLN A 293 4.85 2.58 3.92
N VAL A 294 6.00 2.64 4.58
CA VAL A 294 7.33 2.43 4.00
C VAL A 294 8.08 1.43 4.87
N TYR A 295 8.81 0.49 4.28
CA TYR A 295 9.49 -0.56 5.00
C TYR A 295 10.99 -0.27 5.20
N SER A 296 11.50 -0.49 6.42
CA SER A 296 12.92 -0.33 6.76
C SER A 296 13.76 -1.56 6.41
N ASN A 297 13.17 -2.75 6.48
CA ASN A 297 13.83 -4.03 6.23
C ASN A 297 13.83 -4.41 4.75
N TYR A 298 14.28 -3.50 3.88
CA TYR A 298 14.22 -3.61 2.42
C TYR A 298 15.32 -4.55 1.83
N ASP A 299 15.44 -5.78 2.38
CA ASP A 299 16.54 -6.71 2.05
C ASP A 299 16.08 -7.87 1.19
N THR A 300 14.96 -8.51 1.54
CA THR A 300 14.48 -9.70 0.84
C THR A 300 13.70 -9.34 -0.43
N PHE A 301 13.60 -10.29 -1.36
CA PHE A 301 12.73 -10.13 -2.53
C PHE A 301 11.28 -9.90 -2.11
N VAL A 302 10.81 -10.65 -1.09
CA VAL A 302 9.42 -10.57 -0.60
C VAL A 302 9.11 -9.16 -0.11
N THR A 303 9.97 -8.58 0.75
CA THR A 303 9.78 -7.22 1.26
C THR A 303 9.79 -6.19 0.16
N LYS A 304 10.76 -6.26 -0.76
CA LYS A 304 10.88 -5.33 -1.91
C LYS A 304 9.65 -5.36 -2.80
N ALA A 305 9.20 -6.56 -3.14
CA ALA A 305 8.06 -6.74 -4.02
C ALA A 305 6.73 -6.40 -3.33
N ALA A 306 6.60 -6.69 -2.02
CA ALA A 306 5.45 -6.31 -1.21
C ALA A 306 5.32 -4.78 -1.07
N GLU A 307 6.42 -4.07 -0.83
CA GLU A 307 6.41 -2.60 -0.79
C GLU A 307 6.04 -2.02 -2.15
N SER A 308 6.67 -2.51 -3.23
CA SER A 308 6.35 -2.08 -4.59
C SER A 308 4.87 -2.31 -4.93
N GLN A 309 4.29 -3.44 -4.53
CA GLN A 309 2.87 -3.76 -4.73
C GLN A 309 1.95 -2.79 -3.99
N GLN A 310 2.14 -2.64 -2.68
CA GLN A 310 1.25 -1.79 -1.86
C GLN A 310 1.40 -0.31 -2.17
N PHE A 311 2.55 0.10 -2.70
CA PHE A 311 2.80 1.51 -2.99
C PHE A 311 1.92 2.04 -4.13
N LEU A 312 1.39 1.18 -5.02
CA LEU A 312 0.36 1.58 -5.97
C LEU A 312 -0.92 2.06 -5.27
N PHE A 313 -1.32 1.36 -4.20
CA PHE A 313 -2.45 1.79 -3.38
C PHE A 313 -2.16 3.14 -2.70
N HIS A 314 -1.04 3.27 -2.00
CA HIS A 314 -0.68 4.50 -1.30
C HIS A 314 -0.45 5.67 -2.26
N ALA A 315 0.30 5.47 -3.33
CA ALA A 315 0.77 6.57 -4.15
C ALA A 315 -0.19 6.95 -5.30
N LEU A 316 -1.13 6.09 -5.69
CA LEU A 316 -2.11 6.41 -6.74
C LEU A 316 -3.53 6.44 -6.20
N ILE A 317 -4.01 5.33 -5.62
CA ILE A 317 -5.43 5.19 -5.24
C ILE A 317 -5.78 6.14 -4.10
N GLN A 318 -4.95 6.26 -3.08
CA GLN A 318 -5.15 7.20 -1.97
C GLN A 318 -5.10 8.66 -2.43
N ARG A 319 -4.17 9.00 -3.35
CA ARG A 319 -4.12 10.33 -3.98
C ARG A 319 -5.36 10.65 -4.81
N ALA A 320 -5.89 9.66 -5.52
CA ALA A 320 -7.17 9.80 -6.23
C ALA A 320 -8.32 10.05 -5.24
N GLY A 321 -8.32 9.38 -4.11
CA GLY A 321 -9.28 9.58 -3.01
C GLY A 321 -9.32 11.03 -2.51
N ASN A 322 -8.22 11.77 -2.54
CA ASN A 322 -8.16 13.19 -2.21
C ASN A 322 -9.11 14.05 -3.05
N ARG A 323 -9.38 13.65 -4.32
CA ARG A 323 -10.36 14.34 -5.18
C ARG A 323 -11.74 14.40 -4.53
N TYR A 324 -12.10 13.34 -3.87
CA TYR A 324 -13.43 13.11 -3.30
C TYR A 324 -13.48 13.43 -1.79
N GLY A 325 -12.33 13.78 -1.18
CA GLY A 325 -12.18 13.92 0.26
C GLY A 325 -12.51 12.60 0.99
N ALA A 326 -12.09 11.48 0.38
CA ALA A 326 -12.37 10.14 0.85
C ALA A 326 -11.21 9.15 0.62
N PRO A 327 -9.93 9.53 0.87
CA PRO A 327 -8.90 8.51 1.09
C PRO A 327 -9.35 7.51 2.15
N MET A 328 -9.00 6.24 1.96
CA MET A 328 -9.37 5.17 2.89
C MET A 328 -8.52 5.25 4.16
N PHE A 329 -9.14 5.11 5.32
CA PHE A 329 -8.42 5.03 6.59
C PHE A 329 -7.54 3.77 6.62
N VAL A 330 -6.33 3.91 7.14
CA VAL A 330 -5.37 2.80 7.34
C VAL A 330 -4.92 2.76 8.79
N GLY A 331 -4.65 1.56 9.28
CA GLY A 331 -4.44 1.27 10.70
C GLY A 331 -3.15 1.83 11.30
N THR A 332 -2.24 2.39 10.48
CA THR A 332 -0.98 2.98 10.92
C THR A 332 -0.69 4.26 10.12
N SER A 333 0.27 5.06 10.56
CA SER A 333 0.59 6.36 9.92
C SER A 333 -0.63 7.25 9.73
N ASN A 334 -1.40 7.43 10.79
CA ASN A 334 -2.64 8.19 10.79
C ASN A 334 -2.71 9.24 11.91
N ALA A 335 -3.60 10.22 11.71
CA ALA A 335 -4.07 11.13 12.75
C ALA A 335 -5.60 11.27 12.63
N VAL A 336 -6.31 11.34 13.75
CA VAL A 336 -7.77 11.29 13.81
C VAL A 336 -8.29 12.39 14.73
N ARG A 337 -9.34 13.09 14.30
CA ARG A 337 -10.11 14.01 15.15
C ARG A 337 -10.98 13.20 16.10
N ILE A 338 -10.70 13.27 17.39
CA ILE A 338 -11.36 12.44 18.43
C ILE A 338 -12.88 12.65 18.43
N LYS A 339 -13.33 13.89 18.29
CA LYS A 339 -14.76 14.22 18.20
C LYS A 339 -15.47 13.47 17.05
N ALA A 340 -14.85 13.39 15.88
CA ALA A 340 -15.40 12.67 14.74
C ALA A 340 -15.44 11.16 14.99
N LEU A 341 -14.41 10.60 15.63
CA LEU A 341 -14.36 9.18 15.95
C LEU A 341 -15.36 8.80 17.05
N LYS A 342 -15.48 9.59 18.12
CA LYS A 342 -16.49 9.37 19.19
C LYS A 342 -17.92 9.42 18.65
N GLN A 343 -18.20 10.30 17.68
CA GLN A 343 -19.52 10.40 17.05
C GLN A 343 -19.98 9.10 16.38
N ILE A 344 -19.05 8.30 15.86
CA ILE A 344 -19.36 7.01 15.22
C ILE A 344 -19.21 5.81 16.16
N GLY A 345 -18.92 6.05 17.45
CA GLY A 345 -18.77 5.01 18.47
C GLY A 345 -17.39 4.36 18.53
N GLY A 346 -16.35 5.03 18.03
CA GLY A 346 -14.97 4.54 18.04
C GLY A 346 -14.57 3.77 16.79
N LEU A 347 -13.48 3.02 16.87
CA LEU A 347 -13.01 2.12 15.82
C LEU A 347 -13.96 0.93 15.67
N TYR A 348 -14.23 0.52 14.44
CA TYR A 348 -15.25 -0.48 14.12
C TYR A 348 -14.78 -1.93 14.36
N ASP A 349 -15.68 -2.80 14.86
CA ASP A 349 -15.40 -4.23 15.06
C ASP A 349 -15.41 -4.98 13.72
N SER A 350 -14.26 -5.01 13.03
CA SER A 350 -14.04 -5.71 11.77
C SER A 350 -12.62 -6.31 11.72
N ILE A 351 -12.38 -7.23 10.78
CA ILE A 351 -11.04 -7.77 10.48
C ILE A 351 -10.12 -6.66 9.93
N THR A 352 -10.68 -5.75 9.15
CA THR A 352 -10.06 -4.49 8.69
C THR A 352 -10.81 -3.34 9.35
N GLU A 353 -10.53 -3.14 10.63
CA GLU A 353 -11.17 -2.11 11.46
C GLU A 353 -10.99 -0.71 10.89
N ASP A 354 -9.85 -0.50 10.22
CA ASP A 354 -9.47 0.74 9.58
C ASP A 354 -10.40 1.10 8.41
N MET A 355 -10.50 0.24 7.40
CA MET A 355 -11.39 0.46 6.25
C MET A 355 -12.83 0.71 6.72
N ALA A 356 -13.30 -0.12 7.64
CA ALA A 356 -14.66 -0.05 8.16
C ALA A 356 -14.92 1.26 8.92
N THR A 357 -13.98 1.70 9.76
CA THR A 357 -14.05 2.96 10.51
C THR A 357 -14.06 4.17 9.57
N GLY A 358 -13.16 4.19 8.58
CA GLY A 358 -13.11 5.26 7.58
C GLY A 358 -14.42 5.39 6.79
N PHE A 359 -15.02 4.25 6.42
CA PHE A 359 -16.31 4.21 5.73
C PHE A 359 -17.45 4.80 6.59
N GLU A 360 -17.56 4.38 7.86
CA GLU A 360 -18.57 4.89 8.78
C GLU A 360 -18.36 6.40 9.07
N MET A 361 -17.12 6.85 9.22
CA MET A 361 -16.84 8.28 9.41
C MET A 361 -17.28 9.11 8.19
N HIS A 362 -17.04 8.66 6.97
CA HIS A 362 -17.49 9.36 5.77
C HIS A 362 -19.02 9.37 5.59
N ARG A 363 -19.74 8.43 6.22
CA ARG A 363 -21.21 8.41 6.26
C ARG A 363 -21.77 9.42 7.25
N ALA A 364 -21.05 9.74 8.31
CA ALA A 364 -21.44 10.70 9.32
C ALA A 364 -21.29 12.15 8.84
N LYS A 365 -22.03 13.08 9.44
CA LYS A 365 -21.93 14.52 9.21
C LYS A 365 -21.23 15.19 10.38
N ASN A 366 -20.38 16.15 10.10
CA ASN A 366 -19.84 17.06 11.13
C ASN A 366 -21.03 17.85 11.73
N PRO A 367 -21.29 17.78 13.04
CA PRO A 367 -22.41 18.46 13.66
C PRO A 367 -22.29 19.98 13.60
N GLU A 368 -21.08 20.54 13.50
CA GLU A 368 -20.86 21.99 13.46
C GLU A 368 -21.14 22.60 12.09
N THR A 369 -20.82 21.87 11.02
CA THR A 369 -20.92 22.40 9.64
C THR A 369 -22.07 21.80 8.85
N GLY A 370 -22.67 20.71 9.33
CA GLY A 370 -23.68 19.92 8.61
C GLY A 370 -23.14 19.11 7.43
N LYS A 371 -21.84 19.23 7.10
CA LYS A 371 -21.19 18.56 5.96
C LYS A 371 -20.72 17.16 6.35
N LYS A 372 -20.60 16.28 5.33
CA LYS A 372 -19.99 14.96 5.55
C LYS A 372 -18.52 15.09 5.93
N TRP A 373 -18.06 14.29 6.91
CA TRP A 373 -16.65 14.19 7.22
C TRP A 373 -15.82 13.84 6.00
N ARG A 374 -14.62 14.38 5.95
CA ARG A 374 -13.65 14.18 4.87
C ARG A 374 -12.36 13.62 5.46
N SER A 375 -11.54 13.06 4.60
CA SER A 375 -10.19 12.65 4.94
C SER A 375 -9.17 13.23 3.97
N VAL A 376 -7.91 13.17 4.37
CA VAL A 376 -6.77 13.66 3.57
C VAL A 376 -5.69 12.57 3.57
N TYR A 377 -5.13 12.29 2.41
CA TYR A 377 -3.92 11.49 2.28
C TYR A 377 -2.74 12.40 1.93
N THR A 378 -1.68 12.38 2.75
CA THR A 378 -0.40 13.01 2.43
C THR A 378 0.59 11.98 1.86
N PRO A 379 1.33 12.30 0.78
CA PRO A 379 2.36 11.42 0.25
C PRO A 379 3.67 11.47 1.04
N ASP A 380 3.74 12.27 2.09
CA ASP A 380 4.95 12.43 2.90
C ASP A 380 5.23 11.13 3.68
N VAL A 381 6.48 10.72 3.70
CA VAL A 381 6.91 9.63 4.58
C VAL A 381 6.94 10.16 6.01
N LEU A 382 6.16 9.53 6.87
CA LEU A 382 5.92 9.97 8.25
C LEU A 382 6.47 8.97 9.28
N ALA A 383 6.47 7.70 8.92
CA ALA A 383 7.01 6.61 9.71
C ALA A 383 7.57 5.53 8.79
N VAL A 384 8.50 4.74 9.32
CA VAL A 384 9.11 3.62 8.60
C VAL A 384 8.97 2.36 9.43
N GLY A 385 8.33 1.34 8.87
CA GLY A 385 7.96 0.11 9.55
C GLY A 385 8.68 -1.13 9.03
N GLU A 386 8.22 -2.30 9.46
CA GLU A 386 8.72 -3.58 8.98
C GLU A 386 7.74 -4.23 8.00
N GLY A 387 8.28 -4.64 6.85
CA GLY A 387 7.55 -5.43 5.88
C GLY A 387 7.72 -6.94 6.09
N PRO A 388 6.87 -7.77 5.49
CA PRO A 388 6.99 -9.21 5.55
C PRO A 388 8.27 -9.67 4.86
N THR A 389 9.04 -10.56 5.51
CA THR A 389 10.29 -11.11 4.99
C THR A 389 10.11 -12.50 4.38
N ALA A 390 9.08 -13.24 4.80
CA ALA A 390 8.72 -14.58 4.32
C ALA A 390 7.44 -14.56 3.48
N TRP A 391 7.31 -15.53 2.57
CA TRP A 391 6.09 -15.72 1.77
C TRP A 391 4.87 -16.05 2.64
N THR A 392 5.04 -16.85 3.68
CA THR A 392 3.97 -17.19 4.63
C THR A 392 3.38 -15.94 5.28
N ASP A 393 4.23 -15.02 5.72
CA ASP A 393 3.81 -13.79 6.37
C ASP A 393 3.12 -12.84 5.40
N PHE A 394 3.69 -12.68 4.20
CA PHE A 394 3.08 -11.90 3.13
C PHE A 394 1.71 -12.47 2.72
N PHE A 395 1.60 -13.78 2.49
CA PHE A 395 0.34 -14.41 2.11
C PHE A 395 -0.73 -14.31 3.21
N THR A 396 -0.33 -14.44 4.46
CA THR A 396 -1.23 -14.26 5.61
C THR A 396 -1.76 -12.83 5.67
N GLN A 397 -0.91 -11.83 5.43
CA GLN A 397 -1.30 -10.43 5.35
C GLN A 397 -2.29 -10.16 4.21
N GLN A 398 -2.01 -10.68 3.00
CA GLN A 398 -2.88 -10.52 1.83
C GLN A 398 -4.25 -11.22 2.01
N LEU A 399 -4.26 -12.41 2.60
CA LEU A 399 -5.50 -13.12 2.95
C LEU A 399 -6.34 -12.34 3.96
N ARG A 400 -5.70 -11.71 4.95
CA ARG A 400 -6.39 -10.87 5.94
C ARG A 400 -7.01 -9.63 5.29
N TRP A 401 -6.26 -8.92 4.44
CA TRP A 401 -6.75 -7.71 3.77
C TRP A 401 -7.90 -8.01 2.80
N SER A 402 -7.75 -9.02 1.95
CA SER A 402 -8.82 -9.43 1.04
C SER A 402 -10.07 -9.88 1.79
N ARG A 403 -9.91 -10.68 2.85
CA ARG A 403 -11.03 -11.14 3.68
C ARG A 403 -11.78 -10.00 4.35
N GLY A 404 -11.06 -9.04 4.93
CA GLY A 404 -11.65 -7.87 5.55
C GLY A 404 -12.38 -6.99 4.55
N THR A 405 -11.86 -6.86 3.33
CA THR A 405 -12.55 -6.15 2.24
C THR A 405 -13.87 -6.84 1.88
N TYR A 406 -13.89 -8.16 1.72
CA TYR A 406 -15.13 -8.91 1.45
C TYR A 406 -16.14 -8.78 2.60
N GLU A 407 -15.66 -8.79 3.85
CA GLU A 407 -16.52 -8.58 5.01
C GLU A 407 -17.15 -7.18 5.00
N THR A 408 -16.38 -6.14 4.67
CA THR A 408 -16.85 -4.76 4.53
C THR A 408 -17.87 -4.62 3.40
N ILE A 409 -17.62 -5.27 2.24
CA ILE A 409 -18.58 -5.29 1.13
C ILE A 409 -19.91 -5.90 1.58
N LEU A 410 -19.87 -7.06 2.22
CA LEU A 410 -21.08 -7.78 2.60
C LEU A 410 -21.88 -7.11 3.72
N LYS A 411 -21.21 -6.45 4.68
CA LYS A 411 -21.87 -5.92 5.88
C LYS A 411 -22.17 -4.41 5.84
N GLN A 412 -21.34 -3.61 5.15
CA GLN A 412 -21.37 -2.16 5.28
C GLN A 412 -21.58 -1.41 3.96
N TYR A 413 -20.94 -1.86 2.88
CA TYR A 413 -20.89 -1.11 1.63
C TYR A 413 -22.28 -0.72 1.11
N TRP A 414 -23.26 -1.61 1.20
CA TRP A 414 -24.62 -1.37 0.77
C TRP A 414 -25.32 -0.22 1.50
N LYS A 415 -24.95 0.05 2.74
CA LYS A 415 -25.43 1.21 3.50
C LYS A 415 -24.97 2.54 2.88
N GLY A 416 -23.86 2.50 2.12
CA GLY A 416 -23.31 3.66 1.41
C GLY A 416 -24.24 4.23 0.36
N PHE A 417 -25.03 3.39 -0.33
CA PHE A 417 -25.96 3.86 -1.37
C PHE A 417 -26.96 4.91 -0.87
N TYR A 418 -27.34 4.80 0.40
CA TYR A 418 -28.33 5.72 1.02
C TYR A 418 -27.68 6.82 1.87
N SER A 419 -26.38 6.76 2.11
CA SER A 419 -25.75 7.63 3.12
C SER A 419 -24.50 8.36 2.63
N LEU A 420 -23.84 7.90 1.59
CA LEU A 420 -22.69 8.57 0.99
C LEU A 420 -23.10 9.44 -0.20
N PRO A 421 -22.43 10.58 -0.41
CA PRO A 421 -22.49 11.26 -1.70
C PRO A 421 -22.06 10.34 -2.84
N PRO A 422 -22.68 10.39 -4.04
CA PRO A 422 -22.37 9.50 -5.16
C PRO A 422 -20.87 9.46 -5.52
N THR A 423 -20.19 10.60 -5.43
CA THR A 423 -18.76 10.71 -5.71
C THR A 423 -17.89 9.95 -4.70
N LYS A 424 -18.26 9.96 -3.43
CA LYS A 424 -17.57 9.17 -2.39
C LYS A 424 -17.86 7.68 -2.55
N LEU A 425 -19.11 7.33 -2.84
CA LEU A 425 -19.49 5.94 -3.11
C LEU A 425 -18.72 5.39 -4.30
N PHE A 426 -18.62 6.15 -5.41
CA PHE A 426 -17.82 5.79 -6.58
C PHE A 426 -16.35 5.53 -6.19
N ASN A 427 -15.74 6.42 -5.41
CA ASN A 427 -14.36 6.24 -4.95
C ASN A 427 -14.18 4.96 -4.11
N TYR A 428 -15.12 4.68 -3.19
CA TYR A 428 -15.10 3.43 -2.43
C TYR A 428 -15.28 2.21 -3.32
N THR A 429 -16.17 2.26 -4.32
CA THR A 429 -16.35 1.18 -5.30
C THR A 429 -15.03 0.86 -5.99
N MET A 430 -14.32 1.89 -6.48
CA MET A 430 -13.02 1.70 -7.15
C MET A 430 -11.95 1.09 -6.24
N MET A 431 -11.99 1.40 -4.95
CA MET A 431 -11.03 0.83 -4.00
C MET A 431 -11.35 -0.63 -3.63
N ILE A 432 -12.61 -0.93 -3.31
CA ILE A 432 -12.99 -2.24 -2.78
C ILE A 432 -13.09 -3.34 -3.86
N ILE A 433 -13.27 -2.96 -5.13
CA ILE A 433 -13.46 -3.90 -6.24
C ILE A 433 -12.18 -4.64 -6.63
N PHE A 434 -11.00 -4.15 -6.21
CA PHE A 434 -9.71 -4.75 -6.59
C PHE A 434 -9.60 -6.24 -6.26
N TYR A 435 -9.89 -6.62 -5.00
CA TYR A 435 -9.80 -8.01 -4.58
C TYR A 435 -10.86 -8.90 -5.24
N PRO A 436 -12.15 -8.52 -5.29
CA PRO A 436 -13.16 -9.29 -6.02
C PRO A 436 -12.81 -9.51 -7.49
N MET A 437 -12.39 -8.46 -8.20
CA MET A 437 -12.02 -8.57 -9.61
C MET A 437 -10.84 -9.51 -9.83
N SER A 438 -9.78 -9.36 -9.03
CA SER A 438 -8.62 -10.25 -9.12
C SER A 438 -8.98 -11.70 -8.82
N ALA A 439 -9.82 -11.93 -7.82
CA ALA A 439 -10.28 -13.26 -7.43
C ALA A 439 -11.14 -13.91 -8.53
N LEU A 440 -12.15 -13.19 -9.03
CA LEU A 440 -13.05 -13.66 -10.07
C LEU A 440 -12.30 -13.92 -11.37
N ASN A 441 -11.44 -13.01 -11.80
CA ASN A 441 -10.62 -13.22 -13.00
C ASN A 441 -9.79 -14.51 -12.90
N TRP A 442 -9.19 -14.78 -11.73
CA TRP A 442 -8.38 -15.99 -11.55
C TRP A 442 -9.20 -17.26 -11.57
N ILE A 443 -10.37 -17.26 -10.91
CA ILE A 443 -11.32 -18.40 -10.92
C ILE A 443 -11.84 -18.65 -12.33
N LEU A 444 -12.28 -17.61 -13.03
CA LEU A 444 -12.81 -17.70 -14.38
C LEU A 444 -11.75 -18.13 -15.39
N ALA A 445 -10.51 -17.65 -15.25
CA ALA A 445 -9.40 -18.10 -16.09
C ALA A 445 -9.11 -19.61 -15.90
N ALA A 446 -9.10 -20.09 -14.66
CA ALA A 446 -8.93 -21.52 -14.38
C ALA A 446 -10.10 -22.35 -14.92
N LEU A 447 -11.34 -21.86 -14.73
CA LEU A 447 -12.55 -22.48 -15.28
C LEU A 447 -12.51 -22.54 -16.80
N SER A 448 -12.18 -21.44 -17.46
CA SER A 448 -12.07 -21.36 -18.92
C SER A 448 -11.02 -22.31 -19.48
N CYS A 449 -9.85 -22.41 -18.83
CA CYS A 449 -8.84 -23.40 -19.22
C CYS A 449 -9.36 -24.84 -19.07
N ALA A 450 -10.02 -25.16 -17.97
CA ALA A 450 -10.56 -26.49 -17.73
C ALA A 450 -11.68 -26.87 -18.72
N LEU A 451 -12.60 -25.94 -18.99
CA LEU A 451 -13.72 -26.17 -19.92
C LEU A 451 -13.24 -26.29 -21.37
N PHE A 452 -12.37 -25.40 -21.81
CA PHE A 452 -11.88 -25.43 -23.21
C PHE A 452 -10.94 -26.62 -23.45
N LEU A 453 -9.84 -26.68 -22.68
CA LEU A 453 -8.80 -27.68 -22.89
C LEU A 453 -9.23 -29.10 -22.48
N GLY A 454 -10.11 -29.20 -21.44
CA GLY A 454 -10.59 -30.49 -20.95
C GLY A 454 -11.80 -31.01 -21.70
N LEU A 455 -12.77 -30.16 -22.03
CA LEU A 455 -14.08 -30.57 -22.57
C LEU A 455 -14.35 -30.03 -23.98
N GLY A 456 -13.47 -29.18 -24.53
CA GLY A 456 -13.65 -28.58 -25.84
C GLY A 456 -14.72 -27.48 -25.90
N ALA A 457 -15.22 -27.00 -24.75
CA ALA A 457 -16.18 -25.91 -24.71
C ALA A 457 -15.56 -24.60 -25.23
N SER A 458 -16.28 -23.87 -26.09
CA SER A 458 -15.79 -22.63 -26.70
C SER A 458 -16.89 -21.57 -26.65
N GLY A 459 -16.66 -20.46 -25.93
CA GLY A 459 -17.63 -19.38 -25.84
C GLY A 459 -17.63 -18.47 -27.05
N VAL A 460 -16.50 -18.35 -27.75
CA VAL A 460 -16.31 -17.46 -28.89
C VAL A 460 -15.57 -18.18 -30.02
N ASN A 461 -15.98 -17.87 -31.25
CA ASN A 461 -15.33 -18.30 -32.48
C ASN A 461 -14.78 -17.09 -33.22
N ILE A 462 -13.49 -16.81 -33.03
CA ILE A 462 -12.82 -15.61 -33.56
C ILE A 462 -11.49 -15.99 -34.21
N ASP A 463 -11.06 -15.16 -35.15
CA ASP A 463 -9.72 -15.30 -35.74
C ASP A 463 -8.65 -15.04 -34.65
N PRO A 464 -7.77 -16.04 -34.36
CA PRO A 464 -6.76 -15.90 -33.33
C PRO A 464 -5.76 -14.76 -33.59
N THR A 465 -5.50 -14.42 -34.87
CA THR A 465 -4.56 -13.37 -35.25
C THR A 465 -5.13 -11.99 -34.92
N ILE A 466 -6.41 -11.75 -35.28
CA ILE A 466 -7.10 -10.50 -34.97
C ILE A 466 -7.19 -10.33 -33.45
N TRP A 467 -7.61 -11.39 -32.75
CA TRP A 467 -7.68 -11.38 -31.29
C TRP A 467 -6.33 -11.07 -30.64
N LEU A 468 -5.25 -11.75 -31.06
CA LEU A 468 -3.92 -11.54 -30.48
C LEU A 468 -3.43 -10.10 -30.75
N MET A 469 -3.70 -9.55 -31.92
CA MET A 469 -3.35 -8.18 -32.27
C MET A 469 -4.08 -7.16 -31.38
N LEU A 470 -5.39 -7.30 -31.21
CA LEU A 470 -6.19 -6.40 -30.36
C LEU A 470 -5.81 -6.56 -28.88
N TYR A 471 -5.76 -7.80 -28.40
CA TYR A 471 -5.42 -8.11 -27.01
C TYR A 471 -3.98 -7.71 -26.67
N GLY A 472 -3.03 -7.99 -27.54
CA GLY A 472 -1.62 -7.64 -27.36
C GLY A 472 -1.42 -6.13 -27.26
N ASN A 473 -2.05 -5.35 -28.15
CA ASN A 473 -1.98 -3.89 -28.11
C ASN A 473 -2.67 -3.31 -26.86
N ALA A 474 -3.85 -3.83 -26.50
CA ALA A 474 -4.56 -3.40 -25.30
C ALA A 474 -3.74 -3.69 -24.03
N SER A 475 -3.11 -4.87 -23.95
CA SER A 475 -2.25 -5.26 -22.85
C SER A 475 -0.97 -4.43 -22.78
N ALA A 476 -0.35 -4.14 -23.94
CA ALA A 476 0.84 -3.29 -24.01
C ALA A 476 0.55 -1.86 -23.51
N LEU A 477 -0.61 -1.29 -23.89
CA LEU A 477 -1.02 0.02 -23.39
C LEU A 477 -1.37 -0.02 -21.90
N GLN A 478 -1.98 -1.08 -21.40
CA GLN A 478 -2.25 -1.26 -19.96
C GLN A 478 -0.96 -1.33 -19.15
N ILE A 479 0.02 -2.12 -19.60
CA ILE A 479 1.34 -2.21 -18.99
C ILE A 479 2.06 -0.86 -19.10
N GLY A 480 2.00 -0.21 -20.24
CA GLY A 480 2.56 1.12 -20.46
C GLY A 480 1.98 2.16 -19.52
N LEU A 481 0.67 2.16 -19.31
CA LEU A 481 -0.02 3.03 -18.33
C LEU A 481 0.46 2.74 -16.90
N TYR A 482 0.60 1.46 -16.54
CA TYR A 482 1.13 1.08 -15.22
C TYR A 482 2.56 1.59 -15.01
N ILE A 483 3.47 1.32 -15.95
CA ILE A 483 4.88 1.76 -15.88
C ILE A 483 4.97 3.28 -15.86
N TRP A 484 4.18 3.97 -16.68
CA TRP A 484 4.14 5.43 -16.70
C TRP A 484 3.69 5.99 -15.35
N ASN A 485 2.65 5.41 -14.74
CA ASN A 485 2.19 5.80 -13.42
C ASN A 485 3.28 5.66 -12.35
N ARG A 486 4.17 4.67 -12.48
CA ARG A 486 5.26 4.45 -11.51
C ARG A 486 6.27 5.59 -11.47
N ARG A 487 6.33 6.46 -12.47
CA ARG A 487 7.16 7.68 -12.44
C ARG A 487 6.79 8.62 -11.27
N HIS A 488 5.53 8.59 -10.87
CA HIS A 488 4.99 9.44 -9.79
C HIS A 488 4.73 8.67 -8.49
N ASN A 489 4.77 7.35 -8.54
CA ASN A 489 4.22 6.47 -7.52
C ASN A 489 5.18 5.36 -7.09
N VAL A 490 6.48 5.61 -7.11
CA VAL A 490 7.48 4.66 -6.58
C VAL A 490 7.71 4.89 -5.10
N SER A 491 7.98 3.81 -4.38
CA SER A 491 8.48 3.88 -3.00
C SER A 491 9.82 4.64 -2.96
N PRO A 492 10.12 5.36 -1.88
CA PRO A 492 11.42 6.00 -1.70
C PRO A 492 12.61 5.04 -1.81
N HIS A 493 12.42 3.77 -1.51
CA HIS A 493 13.45 2.73 -1.57
C HIS A 493 13.57 2.06 -2.95
N GLU A 494 12.56 2.20 -3.79
CA GLU A 494 12.57 1.57 -5.10
C GLU A 494 13.49 2.31 -6.06
N PRO A 495 14.37 1.60 -6.81
CA PRO A 495 15.28 2.25 -7.76
C PRO A 495 14.53 3.08 -8.81
N GLU A 496 15.07 4.24 -9.15
CA GLU A 496 14.57 5.04 -10.27
C GLU A 496 14.53 4.19 -11.55
N GLY A 497 13.40 4.23 -12.28
CA GLY A 497 13.24 3.49 -13.53
C GLY A 497 12.94 1.99 -13.36
N SER A 498 12.66 1.52 -12.13
CA SER A 498 12.24 0.13 -11.89
C SER A 498 10.93 -0.25 -12.62
N GLY A 499 10.10 0.75 -12.95
CA GLY A 499 8.79 0.55 -13.55
C GLY A 499 7.77 -0.17 -12.66
N GLY A 500 8.15 -0.50 -11.42
CA GLY A 500 7.30 -1.23 -10.47
C GLY A 500 6.97 -2.67 -10.90
N VAL A 501 7.79 -3.27 -11.76
CA VAL A 501 7.56 -4.62 -12.29
C VAL A 501 7.48 -5.67 -11.17
N ALA A 502 8.30 -5.54 -10.12
CA ALA A 502 8.24 -6.43 -8.96
C ALA A 502 6.86 -6.37 -8.26
N GLY A 503 6.28 -5.18 -8.09
CA GLY A 503 4.95 -5.01 -7.52
C GLY A 503 3.84 -5.56 -8.40
N MET A 504 3.95 -5.40 -9.73
CA MET A 504 3.01 -5.98 -10.70
C MET A 504 3.06 -7.51 -10.65
N ALA A 505 4.26 -8.09 -10.68
CA ALA A 505 4.44 -9.53 -10.56
C ALA A 505 3.89 -10.06 -9.23
N MET A 506 4.16 -9.38 -8.10
CA MET A 506 3.65 -9.76 -6.78
C MET A 506 2.12 -9.72 -6.74
N SER A 507 1.48 -8.73 -7.39
CA SER A 507 0.02 -8.66 -7.50
C SER A 507 -0.55 -9.85 -8.29
N ALA A 508 0.07 -10.20 -9.41
CA ALA A 508 -0.34 -11.36 -10.21
C ALA A 508 -0.17 -12.68 -9.44
N MET A 509 0.98 -12.86 -8.78
CA MET A 509 1.26 -14.04 -7.92
C MET A 509 0.31 -14.15 -6.72
N SER A 510 -0.33 -13.07 -6.30
CA SER A 510 -1.29 -13.06 -5.18
C SER A 510 -2.72 -13.42 -5.59
N ALA A 511 -3.06 -13.42 -6.88
CA ALA A 511 -4.43 -13.68 -7.36
C ALA A 511 -5.01 -15.04 -6.89
N PRO A 512 -4.25 -16.15 -6.83
CA PRO A 512 -4.72 -17.41 -6.26
C PRO A 512 -5.19 -17.29 -4.80
N LEU A 513 -4.55 -16.43 -4.00
CA LEU A 513 -4.92 -16.20 -2.61
C LEU A 513 -6.24 -15.44 -2.50
N TYR A 514 -6.44 -14.46 -3.37
CA TYR A 514 -7.69 -13.68 -3.41
C TYR A 514 -8.87 -14.56 -3.83
N ALA A 515 -8.67 -15.47 -4.79
CA ALA A 515 -9.64 -16.48 -5.18
C ALA A 515 -10.06 -17.36 -3.99
N ARG A 516 -9.09 -17.89 -3.23
CA ARG A 516 -9.36 -18.63 -2.00
C ARG A 516 -10.10 -17.79 -0.98
N SER A 517 -9.66 -16.56 -0.74
CA SER A 517 -10.27 -15.67 0.24
C SER A 517 -11.73 -15.37 -0.10
N LEU A 518 -12.06 -15.19 -1.40
CA LEU A 518 -13.43 -15.03 -1.88
C LEU A 518 -14.27 -16.28 -1.58
N MET A 519 -13.78 -17.46 -1.94
CA MET A 519 -14.46 -18.74 -1.67
C MET A 519 -14.72 -18.93 -0.18
N ASP A 520 -13.71 -18.68 0.67
CA ASP A 520 -13.86 -18.79 2.13
C ASP A 520 -14.89 -17.78 2.67
N SER A 521 -15.02 -16.60 2.02
CA SER A 521 -16.01 -15.58 2.41
C SER A 521 -17.43 -15.97 2.02
N VAL A 522 -17.62 -16.47 0.80
CA VAL A 522 -18.92 -16.96 0.28
C VAL A 522 -19.39 -18.14 1.13
N LEU A 523 -18.49 -19.09 1.44
CA LEU A 523 -18.77 -20.25 2.28
C LEU A 523 -18.88 -19.91 3.79
N ARG A 524 -18.78 -18.63 4.16
CA ARG A 524 -18.86 -18.13 5.55
C ARG A 524 -17.92 -18.85 6.53
N ARG A 525 -16.77 -19.33 6.05
CA ARG A 525 -15.77 -19.98 6.89
C ARG A 525 -15.21 -18.99 7.91
N LYS A 526 -15.13 -19.39 9.18
CA LYS A 526 -14.58 -18.55 10.24
C LYS A 526 -13.10 -18.25 9.97
N SER A 527 -12.72 -16.99 9.97
CA SER A 527 -11.32 -16.56 9.89
C SER A 527 -10.77 -16.40 11.31
N LYS A 528 -9.56 -16.95 11.55
CA LYS A 528 -8.79 -16.61 12.75
C LYS A 528 -7.95 -15.35 12.43
N PHE A 529 -8.00 -14.37 13.32
CA PHE A 529 -7.09 -13.23 13.24
C PHE A 529 -5.68 -13.73 13.59
N VAL A 530 -4.77 -13.66 12.64
CA VAL A 530 -3.35 -13.99 12.84
C VAL A 530 -2.56 -12.71 12.70
N VAL A 531 -1.85 -12.33 13.76
CA VAL A 531 -0.88 -11.22 13.71
C VAL A 531 0.31 -11.71 12.89
N THR A 532 0.74 -10.91 11.92
CA THR A 532 1.96 -11.20 11.15
C THR A 532 3.14 -11.13 12.10
N PRO A 533 3.99 -12.18 12.20
CA PRO A 533 5.21 -12.13 13.00
C PRO A 533 6.13 -11.00 12.51
N LYS A 534 6.88 -10.41 13.44
CA LYS A 534 7.74 -9.26 13.19
C LYS A 534 9.13 -9.50 13.78
N GLY A 535 10.10 -8.73 13.33
CA GLY A 535 11.50 -8.92 13.72
C GLY A 535 12.08 -10.23 13.19
N ASP A 536 12.95 -10.86 13.95
CA ASP A 536 13.63 -12.13 13.60
C ASP A 536 12.70 -13.37 13.65
N SER A 537 11.44 -13.20 14.02
CA SER A 537 10.46 -14.29 14.20
C SER A 537 9.65 -14.62 12.96
N SER A 538 10.21 -14.43 11.75
CA SER A 538 9.52 -14.75 10.50
C SER A 538 9.05 -16.21 10.43
N SER A 539 7.86 -16.43 9.87
CA SER A 539 7.29 -17.78 9.71
C SER A 539 8.10 -18.60 8.70
N PRO A 540 8.41 -19.89 8.98
CA PRO A 540 9.11 -20.72 8.01
C PRO A 540 8.24 -20.98 6.78
N ASP A 541 8.83 -20.81 5.60
CA ASP A 541 8.18 -21.15 4.34
C ASP A 541 8.31 -22.66 4.06
N THR A 542 7.19 -23.31 3.73
CA THR A 542 7.14 -24.71 3.35
C THR A 542 6.32 -24.93 2.09
N LEU A 543 6.71 -25.92 1.26
CA LEU A 543 6.04 -26.15 -0.02
C LEU A 543 4.52 -26.38 0.14
N PHE A 544 4.13 -27.30 1.02
CA PHE A 544 2.72 -27.68 1.19
C PHE A 544 1.96 -26.78 2.17
N GLY A 545 2.64 -26.10 3.09
CA GLY A 545 2.01 -25.16 4.02
C GLY A 545 1.74 -23.81 3.36
N THR A 546 2.80 -23.17 2.88
CA THR A 546 2.77 -21.80 2.30
C THR A 546 2.09 -21.79 0.94
N PHE A 547 2.48 -22.70 0.03
CA PHE A 547 2.10 -22.64 -1.38
C PHE A 547 0.95 -23.58 -1.78
N ARG A 548 0.20 -24.16 -0.83
CA ARG A 548 -0.87 -25.15 -1.11
C ARG A 548 -1.89 -24.68 -2.16
N ILE A 549 -2.24 -23.39 -2.15
CA ILE A 549 -3.20 -22.83 -3.10
C ILE A 549 -2.57 -22.68 -4.48
N HIS A 550 -1.31 -22.28 -4.53
CA HIS A 550 -0.56 -22.22 -5.78
C HIS A 550 -0.41 -23.63 -6.37
N LEU A 551 -0.09 -24.64 -5.56
CA LEU A 551 -0.02 -26.04 -6.00
C LEU A 551 -1.36 -26.55 -6.56
N PHE A 552 -2.48 -26.17 -5.96
CA PHE A 552 -3.80 -26.49 -6.48
C PHE A 552 -4.02 -25.93 -7.90
N PHE A 553 -3.75 -24.62 -8.10
CA PHE A 553 -3.93 -24.01 -9.42
C PHE A 553 -2.88 -24.50 -10.43
N ILE A 554 -1.64 -24.78 -10.01
CA ILE A 554 -0.64 -25.45 -10.86
C ILE A 554 -1.20 -26.77 -11.38
N PHE A 555 -1.79 -27.58 -10.48
CA PHE A 555 -2.41 -28.84 -10.88
C PHE A 555 -3.55 -28.61 -11.88
N VAL A 556 -4.46 -27.66 -11.63
CA VAL A 556 -5.58 -27.37 -12.54
C VAL A 556 -5.08 -26.98 -13.93
N PHE A 557 -4.16 -26.02 -14.04
CA PHE A 557 -3.65 -25.57 -15.35
C PHE A 557 -2.84 -26.67 -16.06
N ALA A 558 -1.97 -27.37 -15.33
CA ALA A 558 -1.15 -28.44 -15.92
C ALA A 558 -2.03 -29.62 -16.37
N ALA A 559 -2.99 -30.03 -15.55
CA ALA A 559 -3.95 -31.08 -15.91
C ALA A 559 -4.77 -30.69 -17.15
N SER A 560 -5.25 -29.44 -17.22
CA SER A 560 -5.99 -28.95 -18.40
C SER A 560 -5.14 -29.05 -19.67
N VAL A 561 -3.86 -28.65 -19.63
CA VAL A 561 -2.94 -28.74 -20.78
C VAL A 561 -2.71 -30.19 -21.15
N VAL A 562 -2.43 -31.09 -20.18
CA VAL A 562 -2.18 -32.52 -20.46
C VAL A 562 -3.43 -33.16 -21.08
N VAL A 563 -4.59 -32.95 -20.48
CA VAL A 563 -5.87 -33.51 -20.94
C VAL A 563 -6.20 -33.05 -22.37
N SER A 564 -5.86 -31.81 -22.75
CA SER A 564 -6.15 -31.27 -24.09
C SER A 564 -5.50 -32.08 -25.22
N PHE A 565 -4.32 -32.65 -24.97
CA PHE A 565 -3.64 -33.50 -25.96
C PHE A 565 -4.32 -34.87 -26.14
N PHE A 566 -4.98 -35.40 -25.10
CA PHE A 566 -5.72 -36.65 -25.18
C PHE A 566 -7.07 -36.49 -25.90
N PHE A 567 -7.71 -35.34 -25.75
CA PHE A 567 -9.02 -35.05 -26.35
C PHE A 567 -8.96 -34.24 -27.64
N GLY A 568 -7.76 -33.83 -28.08
CA GLY A 568 -7.58 -33.07 -29.31
C GLY A 568 -7.96 -31.57 -29.19
N ASN A 569 -8.22 -31.07 -27.96
CA ASN A 569 -8.62 -29.68 -27.70
C ASN A 569 -7.41 -28.74 -27.54
N ASN A 570 -6.27 -29.07 -28.09
CA ASN A 570 -4.97 -28.42 -27.87
C ASN A 570 -4.79 -27.12 -28.69
N HIS A 571 -5.78 -26.24 -28.69
CA HIS A 571 -5.70 -24.96 -29.40
C HIS A 571 -4.54 -24.08 -28.88
N PRO A 572 -3.64 -23.59 -29.76
CA PRO A 572 -2.41 -22.90 -29.36
C PRO A 572 -2.63 -21.69 -28.43
N ALA A 573 -3.63 -20.86 -28.69
CA ALA A 573 -3.92 -19.67 -27.86
C ALA A 573 -4.27 -20.05 -26.42
N MET A 574 -5.07 -21.11 -26.22
CA MET A 574 -5.46 -21.55 -24.88
C MET A 574 -4.30 -22.24 -24.14
N ILE A 575 -3.42 -22.95 -24.85
CA ILE A 575 -2.19 -23.50 -24.29
C ILE A 575 -1.26 -22.39 -23.82
N VAL A 576 -1.09 -21.34 -24.62
CA VAL A 576 -0.28 -20.16 -24.24
C VAL A 576 -0.85 -19.53 -22.97
N TRP A 577 -2.17 -19.34 -22.89
CA TRP A 577 -2.83 -18.79 -21.70
C TRP A 577 -2.66 -19.66 -20.47
N ALA A 578 -2.91 -20.95 -20.58
CA ALA A 578 -2.74 -21.90 -19.47
C ALA A 578 -1.28 -21.96 -19.02
N THR A 579 -0.33 -21.91 -19.96
CA THR A 579 1.11 -21.88 -19.66
C THR A 579 1.50 -20.58 -18.93
N LEU A 580 0.99 -19.44 -19.37
CA LEU A 580 1.23 -18.16 -18.69
C LEU A 580 0.68 -18.18 -17.27
N ALA A 581 -0.55 -18.68 -17.07
CA ALA A 581 -1.15 -18.82 -15.75
C ALA A 581 -0.35 -19.81 -14.88
N LEU A 582 0.14 -20.90 -15.46
CA LEU A 582 1.01 -21.85 -14.77
C LEU A 582 2.33 -21.20 -14.33
N MET A 583 2.97 -20.41 -15.19
CA MET A 583 4.19 -19.68 -14.85
C MET A 583 3.97 -18.67 -13.72
N ILE A 584 2.89 -17.88 -13.77
CA ILE A 584 2.53 -16.91 -12.73
C ILE A 584 2.31 -17.64 -11.40
N THR A 585 1.62 -18.77 -11.43
CA THR A 585 1.29 -19.55 -10.22
C THR A 585 2.52 -20.25 -9.63
N ALA A 586 3.45 -20.70 -10.47
CA ALA A 586 4.67 -21.37 -10.04
C ALA A 586 5.76 -20.37 -9.59
N ALA A 587 5.72 -19.12 -10.06
CA ALA A 587 6.76 -18.11 -9.82
C ALA A 587 7.13 -17.93 -8.34
N PRO A 588 6.21 -17.81 -7.37
CA PRO A 588 6.59 -17.65 -5.96
C PRO A 588 7.35 -18.87 -5.42
N ILE A 589 7.01 -20.08 -5.87
CA ILE A 589 7.73 -21.31 -5.49
C ILE A 589 9.14 -21.32 -6.08
N VAL A 590 9.29 -20.90 -7.33
CA VAL A 590 10.59 -20.82 -8.00
C VAL A 590 11.48 -19.79 -7.29
N VAL A 591 10.96 -18.59 -7.04
CA VAL A 591 11.70 -17.53 -6.32
C VAL A 591 12.11 -18.01 -4.93
N TRP A 592 11.20 -18.61 -4.17
CA TRP A 592 11.51 -19.18 -2.86
C TRP A 592 12.64 -20.22 -2.93
N ARG A 593 12.58 -21.15 -3.88
CA ARG A 593 13.63 -22.18 -4.07
C ARG A 593 14.99 -21.58 -4.43
N LEU A 594 15.00 -20.54 -5.26
CA LEU A 594 16.22 -19.84 -5.63
C LEU A 594 16.82 -19.09 -4.45
N SER A 595 16.02 -18.39 -3.65
CA SER A 595 16.47 -17.71 -2.41
C SER A 595 17.10 -18.70 -1.42
N MET A 596 16.43 -19.83 -1.17
CA MET A 596 16.99 -20.88 -0.30
C MET A 596 18.33 -21.45 -0.80
N ARG A 597 18.48 -21.58 -2.12
CA ARG A 597 19.77 -22.06 -2.70
C ARG A 597 20.87 -21.01 -2.50
N GLN A 598 20.57 -19.74 -2.64
CA GLN A 598 21.53 -18.66 -2.40
C GLN A 598 21.97 -18.61 -0.93
N GLU A 599 21.03 -18.70 0.01
CA GLU A 599 21.32 -18.74 1.45
C GLU A 599 22.20 -19.95 1.82
N ARG A 600 21.88 -21.14 1.31
CA ARG A 600 22.69 -22.36 1.54
C ARG A 600 24.10 -22.20 1.01
N ARG A 601 24.27 -21.62 -0.19
CA ARG A 601 25.60 -21.34 -0.78
C ARG A 601 26.37 -20.33 0.06
N GLY A 602 25.73 -19.28 0.53
CA GLY A 602 26.32 -18.27 1.40
C GLY A 602 26.80 -18.89 2.71
N ARG A 603 25.98 -19.71 3.38
CA ARG A 603 26.36 -20.42 4.62
C ARG A 603 27.50 -21.41 4.39
N ALA A 604 27.47 -22.15 3.29
CA ALA A 604 28.56 -23.09 2.94
C ALA A 604 29.88 -22.37 2.64
N ALA A 605 29.84 -21.22 1.94
CA ALA A 605 31.03 -20.39 1.69
C ALA A 605 31.60 -19.81 2.99
N HIS A 606 30.73 -19.34 3.90
CA HIS A 606 31.15 -18.84 5.22
C HIS A 606 31.76 -19.95 6.08
N ALA A 607 31.14 -21.13 6.11
CA ALA A 607 31.68 -22.28 6.84
C ALA A 607 33.01 -22.80 6.26
N ALA A 608 33.27 -22.61 4.97
CA ALA A 608 34.51 -22.97 4.29
C ALA A 608 35.60 -21.90 4.40
N GLY A 609 35.39 -20.82 5.18
CA GLY A 609 36.34 -19.70 5.31
C GLY A 609 36.59 -18.95 3.99
N ARG A 610 35.79 -19.19 2.96
CA ARG A 610 35.89 -18.47 1.69
C ARG A 610 35.24 -17.10 1.84
N PRO A 611 35.86 -16.02 1.30
CA PRO A 611 35.20 -14.74 1.24
C PRO A 611 33.88 -14.93 0.49
N LEU A 612 32.81 -14.34 1.04
CA LEU A 612 31.51 -14.28 0.33
C LEU A 612 31.78 -13.80 -1.12
N PRO A 613 31.14 -14.40 -2.13
CA PRO A 613 31.23 -13.86 -3.48
C PRO A 613 30.89 -12.38 -3.38
N ALA A 614 31.82 -11.54 -3.85
CA ALA A 614 31.63 -10.10 -3.83
C ALA A 614 30.25 -9.80 -4.40
N ALA A 615 29.50 -8.93 -3.74
CA ALA A 615 28.26 -8.43 -4.30
C ALA A 615 28.55 -8.03 -5.76
N PRO A 616 27.69 -8.35 -6.72
CA PRO A 616 27.94 -8.00 -8.11
C PRO A 616 28.34 -6.53 -8.16
N PRO A 617 29.39 -6.17 -8.90
CA PRO A 617 29.87 -4.81 -8.94
C PRO A 617 28.66 -3.89 -9.23
N GLY A 618 28.56 -2.82 -8.47
CA GLY A 618 27.56 -1.81 -8.71
C GLY A 618 27.62 -1.39 -10.18
N PRO A 619 26.59 -0.79 -10.73
CA PRO A 619 26.54 -0.40 -12.14
C PRO A 619 27.70 0.52 -12.58
N ASP A 620 28.56 0.94 -11.66
CA ASP A 620 29.78 1.71 -11.82
C ASP A 620 31.07 0.87 -11.89
N GLY A 621 30.96 -0.47 -11.82
CA GLY A 621 32.10 -1.40 -11.93
C GLY A 621 33.05 -1.41 -10.71
N ARG A 622 32.72 -0.74 -9.60
CA ARG A 622 33.55 -0.74 -8.38
C ARG A 622 33.10 -1.84 -7.40
N LEU A 623 34.06 -2.58 -6.90
CA LEU A 623 33.85 -3.51 -5.79
C LEU A 623 33.60 -2.68 -4.50
N PRO A 624 32.66 -3.11 -3.60
CA PRO A 624 32.53 -2.50 -2.29
C PRO A 624 33.85 -2.64 -1.54
N GLU A 625 34.34 -1.57 -0.93
CA GLU A 625 35.55 -1.59 -0.10
C GLU A 625 35.41 -2.66 1.00
N GLN A 626 36.32 -3.64 0.95
CA GLN A 626 36.41 -4.66 1.99
C GLN A 626 36.94 -4.01 3.28
N GLY A 627 36.11 -3.90 4.31
CA GLY A 627 36.55 -3.54 5.63
C GLY A 627 35.70 -2.60 6.47
N GLN A 628 34.61 -2.03 5.92
CA GLN A 628 33.67 -1.35 6.78
C GLN A 628 32.51 -2.30 7.14
N PRO A 629 32.22 -2.52 8.44
CA PRO A 629 31.02 -3.22 8.82
C PRO A 629 29.84 -2.45 8.24
N GLN A 630 28.96 -3.13 7.49
CA GLN A 630 27.68 -2.58 7.09
C GLN A 630 27.04 -1.98 8.35
N PRO A 631 26.53 -0.75 8.35
CA PRO A 631 25.86 -0.20 9.52
C PRO A 631 24.58 -0.98 9.74
N GLY A 632 24.72 -2.12 10.41
CA GLY A 632 23.64 -2.76 11.11
C GLY A 632 23.23 -1.85 12.26
N TRP A 633 22.06 -2.03 12.78
CA TRP A 633 21.45 -1.31 13.89
C TRP A 633 22.35 -1.07 15.12
N ALA A 634 23.42 -1.86 15.29
CA ALA A 634 24.41 -1.76 16.38
C ALA A 634 25.37 -0.56 16.27
N ALA A 635 25.55 0.07 15.11
CA ALA A 635 26.53 1.15 14.95
C ALA A 635 26.06 2.49 15.55
N ASN A 636 24.76 2.67 15.83
CA ASN A 636 24.25 3.86 16.52
C ASN A 636 24.38 3.80 18.06
N ASP A 637 24.60 2.61 18.64
CA ASP A 637 24.82 2.47 20.09
C ASP A 637 26.18 2.97 20.55
N GLN A 638 27.22 2.90 19.71
CA GLN A 638 28.55 3.36 20.10
C GLN A 638 28.66 4.88 20.26
N THR A 639 27.88 5.66 19.54
CA THR A 639 27.88 7.13 19.70
C THR A 639 27.17 7.57 20.99
N MET A 640 26.28 6.75 21.53
CA MET A 640 25.60 7.02 22.80
C MET A 640 26.45 6.64 24.02
N GLN A 641 27.30 5.60 23.93
CA GLN A 641 28.20 5.22 25.03
C GLN A 641 29.36 6.21 25.28
N ILE A 642 29.80 6.94 24.26
CA ILE A 642 30.84 7.97 24.41
C ILE A 642 30.31 9.22 25.15
N ALA A 643 29.00 9.49 25.10
CA ALA A 643 28.39 10.63 25.79
C ALA A 643 28.08 10.38 27.29
N LEU A 644 28.08 9.13 27.75
CA LEU A 644 27.81 8.77 29.16
C LEU A 644 29.06 8.42 29.98
N GLY A 645 30.23 8.34 29.34
CA GLY A 645 31.51 7.98 29.98
C GLY A 645 32.29 9.12 30.66
N GLY A 646 31.82 10.32 30.69
CA GLY A 646 32.51 11.52 31.14
C GLY A 646 32.00 12.16 32.42
N ARG A 647 31.83 11.42 33.52
CA ARG A 647 31.84 12.01 34.88
C ARG A 647 32.08 10.92 35.93
N LYS A 648 33.34 10.64 36.18
CA LYS A 648 33.85 10.22 37.50
C LYS A 648 35.11 11.00 37.77
N LYS A 649 34.96 12.07 38.49
CA LYS A 649 35.68 12.54 39.69
C LYS A 649 35.06 13.87 40.10
#